data_90e388483713a07e54b499b045043fbd
#
_entry.id   90e388483713a07e54b499b045043fbd
#
_cell.length_a   1.000
_cell.length_b   1.000
_cell.length_c   1.000
_cell.angle_alpha   90.00
_cell.angle_beta   90.00
_cell.angle_gamma   90.00
#
_symmetry.space_group_name_H-M   'P 1'
#
loop_
_entity.id
_entity.type
_entity.pdbx_description
1 polymer ?
#
loop_
_entity_poly.entity_id
_entity_poly.type
_entity_poly.pdbx_seq_one_letter_code
_entity_poly.pdbx_strand_id
1 'polypeptide(L)'
;MALRHRFRAPAARTSLALALLAALPALADASGAPAAQPSTLDTVVVTASGFEQKITDAPASISVITREDLARRPYMTLLDAVRDLEGVDVGETRDKTGQGTISMRGMGADYTLILVNGRRQNNHGDIYPNNFGGNQFNHIPPLDAIERIEVIRGPMSTLYGADAMGGVINIITRRTLDSWHGSASIARTVETDDAFGDDSTVDFFVTGPLLPGVLNLSARGSWYERKASNPTYAPATDPAGGLHTRPLGFGSGSKTVDNTNKAGGITLAWMPSDNQTLSLDYDTSRQTYDNRIRINDSGVEEYPVGTVDTINSIWRASNYCSGASGANAAACRANGGTWARRADPRVGYSASQAFTRDAWALTHEGQWDIGNSFVSLARVATNNDGRTLPFTVAERERLLAMIDGTGAYAGMALAERRALAESTFLPRPKRTLESAQYTLDAKLDMPFQAAGEHTLVVGTQVIRGDLTDGVFGTEKGTPGLKQEHDMYSLFVEDNWKVSTPLTLTAGLRYDDHKVFGDHLSPRLYGVYALGEQWTIKGGVSTGFKTPKTTDLYDGVIGFGGQGTLPFFGNPDLKPETSTSTELAVYWQHPRGHNFNATLFHNRFEDKIDSQPCGAGLALRCTSSGEYAELGYSSSNRTVNIDEVVIQGAELAGRWQISDAFGLRANYTFTDSEQKSGAEKGLPLGNSARHMANATFDWQASDRLSLFLTAEARSRRYRGVSAVTGKELYYKDYTVLHLGASFEATGWLTFNARINNLLDRDFTTYQTTFTDLNGNGIYGDVTNEVLFEDDYNNKDKARSVWLSMNLRF
;
A
#
# COMPACT_ATOMS: atom_id res chain seq x y z
N MET A 1 9.51 50.78 -15.99
CA MET A 1 9.22 50.38 -17.40
C MET A 1 8.70 48.95 -17.32
N ALA A 2 7.38 48.80 -17.36
CA ALA A 2 6.71 47.56 -17.01
C ALA A 2 6.59 46.68 -18.24
N LEU A 3 7.17 45.49 -18.22
CA LEU A 3 6.89 44.43 -19.19
C LEU A 3 5.77 43.55 -18.67
N ARG A 4 4.62 43.65 -19.24
CA ARG A 4 3.50 42.73 -19.10
C ARG A 4 3.81 41.47 -19.91
N HIS A 5 4.12 40.35 -19.25
CA HIS A 5 4.03 39.04 -19.90
C HIS A 5 2.54 38.65 -20.00
N ARG A 6 2.06 38.55 -21.21
CA ARG A 6 0.74 38.00 -21.57
C ARG A 6 0.85 36.47 -21.48
N PHE A 7 0.16 35.89 -20.51
CA PHE A 7 -0.15 34.45 -20.50
C PHE A 7 -1.00 34.13 -21.73
N ARG A 8 -0.45 33.35 -22.65
CA ARG A 8 -1.22 32.65 -23.68
C ARG A 8 -1.62 31.30 -23.05
N ALA A 9 -2.86 31.18 -22.64
CA ALA A 9 -3.45 29.88 -22.32
C ALA A 9 -3.49 29.01 -23.60
N PRO A 10 -3.18 27.71 -23.49
CA PRO A 10 -3.31 26.80 -24.62
C PRO A 10 -4.79 26.47 -24.81
N ALA A 11 -5.49 27.22 -25.67
CA ALA A 11 -6.91 27.07 -25.99
C ALA A 11 -7.27 25.72 -26.65
N ALA A 12 -6.29 24.88 -27.00
CA ALA A 12 -6.52 23.60 -27.65
C ALA A 12 -6.84 22.42 -26.72
N ARG A 13 -6.50 22.54 -25.43
CA ARG A 13 -6.71 21.43 -24.46
C ARG A 13 -8.11 21.45 -23.81
N THR A 14 -8.76 22.60 -23.76
CA THR A 14 -10.11 22.77 -23.20
C THR A 14 -11.23 22.47 -24.21
N SER A 15 -10.94 22.47 -25.51
CA SER A 15 -11.95 22.31 -26.57
C SER A 15 -12.49 20.87 -26.67
N LEU A 16 -11.74 19.84 -26.29
CA LEU A 16 -12.20 18.44 -26.42
C LEU A 16 -13.20 18.06 -25.33
N ALA A 17 -13.01 18.55 -24.10
CA ALA A 17 -13.93 18.30 -22.99
C ALA A 17 -15.27 19.03 -23.15
N LEU A 18 -15.26 20.26 -23.72
CA LEU A 18 -16.48 20.99 -24.01
C LEU A 18 -17.24 20.46 -25.26
N ALA A 19 -16.53 19.87 -26.23
CA ALA A 19 -17.16 19.27 -27.41
C ALA A 19 -17.95 18.00 -27.10
N LEU A 20 -17.53 17.23 -26.10
CA LEU A 20 -18.27 16.05 -25.59
C LEU A 20 -19.55 16.44 -24.86
N LEU A 21 -19.57 17.57 -24.16
CA LEU A 21 -20.74 18.08 -23.43
C LEU A 21 -21.75 18.77 -24.37
N ALA A 22 -21.32 19.30 -25.51
CA ALA A 22 -22.19 20.02 -26.47
C ALA A 22 -22.94 19.11 -27.47
N ALA A 23 -22.59 17.83 -27.59
CA ALA A 23 -23.22 16.86 -28.49
C ALA A 23 -24.44 16.13 -27.90
N LEU A 24 -24.87 16.49 -26.69
CA LEU A 24 -25.86 15.75 -25.91
C LEU A 24 -27.36 15.97 -26.12
N PRO A 25 -27.90 16.96 -26.88
CA PRO A 25 -29.35 17.17 -26.91
C PRO A 25 -30.16 16.35 -27.90
N ALA A 26 -29.58 15.41 -28.65
CA ALA A 26 -30.29 14.82 -29.81
C ALA A 26 -30.76 13.36 -29.68
N LEU A 27 -30.64 12.71 -28.50
CA LEU A 27 -30.91 11.27 -28.35
C LEU A 27 -31.97 10.93 -27.25
N ALA A 28 -33.06 11.71 -27.17
CA ALA A 28 -34.16 11.31 -26.31
C ALA A 28 -35.24 10.64 -27.21
N ASP A 29 -35.30 9.31 -27.18
CA ASP A 29 -36.51 8.49 -27.29
C ASP A 29 -36.16 7.02 -27.33
N ALA A 30 -36.53 6.29 -26.25
CA ALA A 30 -37.05 4.91 -26.26
C ALA A 30 -37.15 4.39 -24.79
N SER A 31 -38.36 4.29 -24.32
CA SER A 31 -38.72 3.80 -22.98
C SER A 31 -38.77 2.27 -22.92
N GLY A 32 -37.85 1.69 -22.15
CA GLY A 32 -37.93 0.33 -21.62
C GLY A 32 -37.74 0.40 -20.11
N ALA A 33 -38.69 -0.09 -19.31
CA ALA A 33 -38.57 -0.06 -17.86
C ALA A 33 -37.41 -0.96 -17.40
N PRO A 34 -36.46 -0.46 -16.63
CA PRO A 34 -35.36 -1.29 -16.11
C PRO A 34 -35.88 -2.28 -15.06
N ALA A 35 -35.44 -3.52 -15.18
CA ALA A 35 -35.67 -4.56 -14.16
C ALA A 35 -35.10 -4.12 -12.81
N ALA A 36 -35.82 -4.37 -11.72
CA ALA A 36 -35.34 -4.09 -10.36
C ALA A 36 -34.00 -4.77 -10.14
N GLN A 37 -32.99 -3.97 -9.72
CA GLN A 37 -31.64 -4.50 -9.48
C GLN A 37 -31.61 -5.29 -8.18
N PRO A 38 -30.96 -6.47 -8.16
CA PRO A 38 -30.74 -7.18 -6.90
C PRO A 38 -29.99 -6.30 -5.91
N SER A 39 -30.34 -6.40 -4.63
CA SER A 39 -29.61 -5.73 -3.56
C SER A 39 -28.16 -6.26 -3.52
N THR A 40 -27.17 -5.39 -3.31
CA THR A 40 -25.76 -5.84 -3.12
C THR A 40 -25.60 -6.80 -1.93
N LEU A 41 -26.54 -6.78 -0.97
CA LEU A 41 -26.55 -7.68 0.19
C LEU A 41 -27.02 -9.11 -0.13
N ASP A 42 -27.68 -9.33 -1.28
CA ASP A 42 -28.00 -10.67 -1.79
C ASP A 42 -26.84 -11.32 -2.52
N THR A 43 -25.72 -10.59 -2.68
CA THR A 43 -24.53 -11.12 -3.35
C THR A 43 -23.89 -12.24 -2.53
N VAL A 44 -23.50 -13.30 -3.22
CA VAL A 44 -22.79 -14.43 -2.62
C VAL A 44 -21.29 -14.09 -2.48
N VAL A 45 -20.73 -14.44 -1.34
CA VAL A 45 -19.32 -14.23 -0.97
C VAL A 45 -18.69 -15.51 -0.47
N VAL A 46 -17.39 -15.64 -0.61
CA VAL A 46 -16.61 -16.80 -0.17
C VAL A 46 -15.64 -16.46 0.96
N THR A 47 -15.15 -15.23 0.99
CA THR A 47 -13.98 -14.85 1.81
C THR A 47 -14.26 -14.89 3.31
N ALA A 48 -15.50 -14.65 3.74
CA ALA A 48 -15.83 -14.53 5.17
C ALA A 48 -15.87 -15.86 5.93
N SER A 49 -16.08 -16.99 5.24
CA SER A 49 -16.28 -18.32 5.85
C SER A 49 -15.54 -19.44 5.11
N GLY A 50 -14.91 -19.12 4.00
CA GLY A 50 -14.23 -20.14 3.19
C GLY A 50 -15.15 -20.93 2.25
N PHE A 51 -16.47 -20.71 2.29
CA PHE A 51 -17.46 -21.29 1.39
C PHE A 51 -18.49 -20.24 0.96
N GLU A 52 -19.26 -20.53 -0.08
CA GLU A 52 -20.23 -19.58 -0.66
C GLU A 52 -21.44 -19.36 0.25
N GLN A 53 -21.72 -18.10 0.58
CA GLN A 53 -22.90 -17.68 1.35
C GLN A 53 -23.27 -16.23 1.04
N LYS A 54 -24.48 -15.81 1.42
CA LYS A 54 -24.89 -14.41 1.26
C LYS A 54 -24.11 -13.49 2.20
N ILE A 55 -23.92 -12.22 1.81
CA ILE A 55 -23.33 -11.20 2.67
C ILE A 55 -24.04 -11.13 4.02
N THR A 56 -25.37 -11.19 4.04
CA THR A 56 -26.18 -11.14 5.26
C THR A 56 -25.87 -12.28 6.23
N ASP A 57 -25.53 -13.46 5.72
CA ASP A 57 -25.29 -14.66 6.51
C ASP A 57 -23.80 -14.81 6.90
N ALA A 58 -22.93 -14.06 6.23
CA ALA A 58 -21.49 -14.11 6.45
C ALA A 58 -21.08 -13.60 7.83
N PRO A 59 -20.27 -14.36 8.59
CA PRO A 59 -19.88 -14.01 9.96
C PRO A 59 -18.75 -12.95 10.00
N ALA A 60 -18.91 -11.83 9.31
CA ALA A 60 -17.96 -10.72 9.26
C ALA A 60 -18.65 -9.44 8.78
N SER A 61 -18.02 -8.30 9.03
CA SER A 61 -18.31 -7.03 8.35
C SER A 61 -17.69 -7.05 6.95
N ILE A 62 -18.53 -7.25 5.94
CA ILE A 62 -18.10 -7.44 4.55
C ILE A 62 -18.83 -6.48 3.61
N SER A 63 -18.08 -5.96 2.63
CA SER A 63 -18.61 -5.18 1.51
C SER A 63 -18.14 -5.80 0.20
N VAL A 64 -18.98 -5.73 -0.83
CA VAL A 64 -18.69 -6.27 -2.15
C VAL A 64 -18.85 -5.18 -3.19
N ILE A 65 -17.89 -5.11 -4.10
CA ILE A 65 -17.99 -4.35 -5.35
C ILE A 65 -18.26 -5.38 -6.43
N THR A 66 -19.45 -5.35 -6.99
CA THR A 66 -19.87 -6.31 -8.01
C THR A 66 -19.36 -5.91 -9.39
N ARG A 67 -19.46 -6.83 -10.34
CA ARG A 67 -19.15 -6.54 -11.73
C ARG A 67 -20.00 -5.39 -12.28
N GLU A 68 -21.28 -5.34 -11.92
CA GLU A 68 -22.19 -4.27 -12.33
C GLU A 68 -21.73 -2.92 -11.78
N ASP A 69 -21.25 -2.87 -10.53
CA ASP A 69 -20.68 -1.67 -9.95
C ASP A 69 -19.40 -1.24 -10.69
N LEU A 70 -18.51 -2.19 -11.02
CA LEU A 70 -17.30 -1.94 -11.80
C LEU A 70 -17.62 -1.48 -13.24
N ALA A 71 -18.67 -2.02 -13.84
CA ALA A 71 -19.06 -1.69 -15.21
C ALA A 71 -19.73 -0.31 -15.34
N ARG A 72 -20.50 0.09 -14.33
CA ARG A 72 -21.26 1.37 -14.34
C ARG A 72 -20.42 2.58 -14.00
N ARG A 73 -19.31 2.38 -13.31
CA ARG A 73 -18.46 3.46 -12.83
C ARG A 73 -17.08 3.38 -13.43
N PRO A 74 -16.61 4.46 -13.96
CA PRO A 74 -15.26 4.55 -14.47
C PRO A 74 -14.27 4.67 -13.31
N TYR A 75 -14.02 3.55 -12.63
CA TYR A 75 -12.89 3.43 -11.72
C TYR A 75 -11.60 3.37 -12.52
N MET A 76 -10.59 4.09 -12.06
CA MET A 76 -9.29 4.12 -12.71
C MET A 76 -8.42 2.92 -12.30
N THR A 77 -8.50 2.53 -11.02
CA THR A 77 -7.69 1.46 -10.44
C THR A 77 -8.47 0.70 -9.37
N LEU A 78 -7.93 -0.43 -8.88
CA LEU A 78 -8.45 -1.13 -7.70
C LEU A 78 -8.58 -0.19 -6.48
N LEU A 79 -7.56 0.66 -6.25
CA LEU A 79 -7.55 1.59 -5.12
C LEU A 79 -8.72 2.58 -5.20
N ASP A 80 -9.02 3.06 -6.41
CA ASP A 80 -10.15 3.95 -6.65
C ASP A 80 -11.50 3.24 -6.41
N ALA A 81 -11.59 1.96 -6.79
CA ALA A 81 -12.79 1.16 -6.57
C ALA A 81 -13.10 0.93 -5.08
N VAL A 82 -12.07 0.63 -4.26
CA VAL A 82 -12.26 0.36 -2.82
C VAL A 82 -12.33 1.63 -1.97
N ARG A 83 -11.96 2.78 -2.50
CA ARG A 83 -11.98 4.08 -1.78
C ARG A 83 -13.37 4.47 -1.27
N ASP A 84 -14.41 4.07 -1.98
CA ASP A 84 -15.80 4.38 -1.65
C ASP A 84 -16.41 3.44 -0.61
N LEU A 85 -15.61 2.54 -0.02
CA LEU A 85 -16.08 1.61 1.01
C LEU A 85 -15.88 2.18 2.41
N GLU A 86 -16.82 1.85 3.32
CA GLU A 86 -16.70 2.17 4.73
C GLU A 86 -15.50 1.46 5.38
N GLY A 87 -14.83 2.11 6.32
CA GLY A 87 -13.66 1.57 7.02
C GLY A 87 -12.39 1.45 6.19
N VAL A 88 -12.45 1.77 4.88
CA VAL A 88 -11.32 1.72 3.96
C VAL A 88 -10.79 3.13 3.71
N ASP A 89 -9.51 3.35 3.96
CA ASP A 89 -8.80 4.57 3.60
C ASP A 89 -7.75 4.23 2.52
N VAL A 90 -7.92 4.77 1.34
CA VAL A 90 -6.90 4.74 0.31
C VAL A 90 -5.93 5.86 0.62
N GLY A 91 -4.93 5.48 1.39
CA GLY A 91 -4.01 6.40 2.03
C GLY A 91 -3.21 7.22 1.04
N GLU A 92 -2.98 8.44 1.44
CA GLU A 92 -1.96 9.28 0.90
C GLU A 92 -0.61 8.71 1.33
N THR A 93 0.24 8.38 0.39
CA THR A 93 1.59 7.92 0.70
C THR A 93 2.61 8.95 0.28
N ARG A 94 3.67 9.06 1.04
CA ARG A 94 4.90 9.73 0.62
C ARG A 94 5.71 8.85 -0.31
N ASP A 95 5.01 8.17 -1.20
CA ASP A 95 5.58 7.24 -2.14
C ASP A 95 6.19 8.00 -3.32
N LYS A 96 7.37 7.60 -3.74
CA LYS A 96 8.05 8.13 -4.94
C LYS A 96 7.30 7.84 -6.23
N THR A 97 6.39 6.88 -6.20
CA THR A 97 5.58 6.46 -7.33
C THR A 97 4.32 7.30 -7.50
N GLY A 98 3.87 7.96 -6.45
CA GLY A 98 2.59 8.67 -6.38
C GLY A 98 1.37 7.74 -6.35
N GLN A 99 1.56 6.47 -6.02
CA GLN A 99 0.47 5.52 -5.82
C GLN A 99 0.03 5.51 -4.35
N GLY A 100 -1.24 5.24 -4.11
CA GLY A 100 -1.79 5.10 -2.78
C GLY A 100 -1.61 3.69 -2.20
N THR A 101 -1.90 3.54 -0.93
CA THR A 101 -2.00 2.26 -0.22
C THR A 101 -3.40 2.10 0.37
N ILE A 102 -3.76 0.87 0.73
CA ILE A 102 -5.06 0.58 1.35
C ILE A 102 -4.82 0.32 2.84
N SER A 103 -5.48 1.07 3.69
CA SER A 103 -5.55 0.83 5.12
C SER A 103 -6.99 0.60 5.56
N MET A 104 -7.19 -0.19 6.62
CA MET A 104 -8.51 -0.52 7.12
C MET A 104 -8.61 -0.20 8.62
N ARG A 105 -9.68 0.49 9.03
CA ARG A 105 -9.97 0.83 10.44
C ARG A 105 -8.78 1.47 11.16
N GLY A 106 -7.99 2.31 10.44
CA GLY A 106 -6.80 2.97 11.00
C GLY A 106 -5.54 2.10 11.06
N MET A 107 -5.61 0.82 10.71
CA MET A 107 -4.45 -0.05 10.55
C MET A 107 -3.81 0.17 9.18
N GLY A 108 -2.51 0.34 9.13
CA GLY A 108 -1.75 0.61 7.91
C GLY A 108 -1.85 -0.51 6.86
N ALA A 109 -1.32 -0.25 5.68
CA ALA A 109 -1.41 -1.16 4.53
C ALA A 109 -0.80 -2.55 4.78
N ASP A 110 0.22 -2.63 5.62
CA ASP A 110 0.91 -3.88 5.98
C ASP A 110 0.03 -4.86 6.79
N TYR A 111 -1.16 -4.44 7.21
CA TYR A 111 -2.15 -5.25 7.95
C TYR A 111 -3.33 -5.68 7.09
N THR A 112 -3.29 -5.39 5.79
CA THR A 112 -4.34 -5.78 4.83
C THR A 112 -3.83 -6.89 3.93
N LEU A 113 -4.49 -8.06 4.00
CA LEU A 113 -4.17 -9.19 3.16
C LEU A 113 -4.86 -9.06 1.79
N ILE A 114 -4.08 -9.17 0.70
CA ILE A 114 -4.60 -9.18 -0.66
C ILE A 114 -4.62 -10.62 -1.19
N LEU A 115 -5.77 -11.03 -1.70
CA LEU A 115 -5.99 -12.32 -2.34
C LEU A 115 -6.43 -12.12 -3.79
N VAL A 116 -6.05 -13.04 -4.66
CA VAL A 116 -6.63 -13.21 -6.00
C VAL A 116 -7.14 -14.65 -6.11
N ASN A 117 -8.42 -14.82 -6.30
CA ASN A 117 -9.11 -16.12 -6.28
C ASN A 117 -8.77 -16.95 -5.03
N GLY A 118 -8.78 -16.30 -3.85
CA GLY A 118 -8.47 -16.93 -2.57
C GLY A 118 -6.98 -17.19 -2.30
N ARG A 119 -6.07 -16.86 -3.23
CA ARG A 119 -4.63 -17.10 -3.10
C ARG A 119 -3.92 -15.83 -2.64
N ARG A 120 -3.09 -15.95 -1.62
CA ARG A 120 -2.28 -14.89 -1.06
C ARG A 120 -1.36 -14.27 -2.12
N GLN A 121 -1.34 -12.94 -2.18
CA GLN A 121 -0.45 -12.17 -3.06
C GLN A 121 0.75 -11.58 -2.31
N ASN A 122 0.65 -11.43 -1.01
CA ASN A 122 1.71 -10.90 -0.16
C ASN A 122 2.89 -11.89 -0.08
N ASN A 123 4.10 -11.36 -0.12
CA ASN A 123 5.34 -12.08 0.15
C ASN A 123 5.96 -11.51 1.43
N HIS A 124 6.42 -12.38 2.35
CA HIS A 124 7.02 -11.96 3.62
C HIS A 124 8.44 -11.37 3.47
N GLY A 125 9.06 -11.51 2.29
CA GLY A 125 10.30 -10.81 1.96
C GLY A 125 10.03 -9.37 1.52
N ASP A 126 10.57 -8.39 2.23
CA ASP A 126 10.42 -6.97 1.89
C ASP A 126 11.42 -6.56 0.81
N ILE A 127 10.94 -6.45 -0.42
CA ILE A 127 11.74 -5.95 -1.56
C ILE A 127 11.42 -4.48 -1.91
N TYR A 128 10.45 -3.84 -1.23
CA TYR A 128 9.99 -2.48 -1.50
C TYR A 128 10.45 -1.49 -0.41
N PRO A 129 11.76 -1.32 -0.17
CA PRO A 129 12.24 -0.46 0.90
C PRO A 129 12.08 1.02 0.55
N ASN A 130 11.89 1.85 1.58
CA ASN A 130 11.98 3.30 1.48
C ASN A 130 11.03 3.95 0.47
N ASN A 131 9.74 3.97 0.75
CA ASN A 131 8.72 4.70 -0.01
C ASN A 131 8.45 4.17 -1.43
N PHE A 132 8.43 2.84 -1.61
CA PHE A 132 7.97 2.17 -2.81
C PHE A 132 6.80 1.21 -2.53
N GLY A 133 6.06 1.44 -1.47
CA GLY A 133 5.00 0.53 -0.97
C GLY A 133 3.83 0.31 -1.94
N GLY A 134 3.52 1.31 -2.78
CA GLY A 134 2.45 1.19 -3.78
C GLY A 134 2.70 0.11 -4.85
N ASN A 135 3.93 -0.34 -5.01
CA ASN A 135 4.30 -1.35 -6.01
C ASN A 135 3.65 -2.72 -5.77
N GLN A 136 3.21 -3.01 -4.55
CA GLN A 136 2.52 -4.26 -4.22
C GLN A 136 1.19 -4.46 -4.98
N PHE A 137 0.61 -3.40 -5.57
CA PHE A 137 -0.63 -3.47 -6.36
C PHE A 137 -0.41 -3.54 -7.88
N ASN A 138 0.82 -3.45 -8.36
CA ASN A 138 1.12 -3.32 -9.80
C ASN A 138 0.86 -4.60 -10.62
N HIS A 139 0.60 -5.73 -9.96
CA HIS A 139 0.29 -7.02 -10.59
C HIS A 139 -1.20 -7.38 -10.56
N ILE A 140 -2.04 -6.51 -9.98
CA ILE A 140 -3.47 -6.78 -9.88
C ILE A 140 -4.09 -6.84 -11.29
N PRO A 141 -5.00 -7.80 -11.54
CA PRO A 141 -5.68 -7.90 -12.83
C PRO A 141 -6.39 -6.61 -13.22
N PRO A 142 -6.48 -6.27 -14.53
CA PRO A 142 -7.33 -5.18 -15.00
C PRO A 142 -8.76 -5.30 -14.50
N LEU A 143 -9.43 -4.17 -14.23
CA LEU A 143 -10.77 -4.15 -13.62
C LEU A 143 -11.80 -4.94 -14.44
N ASP A 144 -11.70 -4.95 -15.78
CA ASP A 144 -12.59 -5.75 -16.64
C ASP A 144 -12.37 -7.28 -16.52
N ALA A 145 -11.24 -7.72 -15.99
CA ALA A 145 -10.97 -9.13 -15.68
C ALA A 145 -11.57 -9.55 -14.34
N ILE A 146 -12.10 -8.62 -13.54
CA ILE A 146 -12.62 -8.85 -12.20
C ILE A 146 -14.13 -9.12 -12.27
N GLU A 147 -14.57 -10.17 -11.59
CA GLU A 147 -15.98 -10.52 -11.40
C GLU A 147 -16.55 -9.76 -10.20
N ARG A 148 -15.82 -9.77 -9.08
CA ARG A 148 -16.15 -9.02 -7.88
C ARG A 148 -14.94 -8.82 -6.98
N ILE A 149 -15.02 -7.85 -6.11
CA ILE A 149 -14.04 -7.58 -5.06
C ILE A 149 -14.76 -7.72 -3.73
N GLU A 150 -14.31 -8.66 -2.89
CA GLU A 150 -14.83 -8.89 -1.55
C GLU A 150 -13.87 -8.24 -0.55
N VAL A 151 -14.39 -7.36 0.30
CA VAL A 151 -13.60 -6.61 1.30
C VAL A 151 -14.14 -6.91 2.68
N ILE A 152 -13.36 -7.64 3.48
CA ILE A 152 -13.66 -7.92 4.89
C ILE A 152 -12.86 -6.98 5.75
N ARG A 153 -13.52 -6.37 6.72
CA ARG A 153 -12.92 -5.49 7.70
C ARG A 153 -12.79 -6.20 9.05
N GLY A 154 -11.64 -6.03 9.68
CA GLY A 154 -11.29 -6.71 10.93
C GLY A 154 -10.53 -8.02 10.72
N PRO A 155 -10.03 -8.61 11.82
CA PRO A 155 -9.14 -9.75 11.75
C PRO A 155 -9.78 -11.00 11.16
N MET A 156 -9.05 -11.66 10.26
CA MET A 156 -9.45 -12.91 9.60
C MET A 156 -8.34 -13.98 9.67
N SER A 157 -7.46 -13.90 10.66
CA SER A 157 -6.32 -14.82 10.75
C SER A 157 -6.73 -16.27 10.99
N THR A 158 -7.90 -16.55 11.55
CA THR A 158 -8.42 -17.92 11.71
C THR A 158 -8.49 -18.67 10.38
N LEU A 159 -8.91 -18.03 9.29
CA LEU A 159 -9.00 -18.67 7.96
C LEU A 159 -7.75 -18.42 7.10
N TYR A 160 -7.18 -17.20 7.17
CA TYR A 160 -6.16 -16.77 6.22
C TYR A 160 -4.75 -16.63 6.82
N GLY A 161 -4.60 -16.80 8.15
CA GLY A 161 -3.31 -16.72 8.83
C GLY A 161 -2.77 -15.30 8.95
N ALA A 162 -1.46 -15.19 8.97
CA ALA A 162 -0.75 -13.93 9.15
C ALA A 162 -1.16 -12.84 8.16
N ASP A 163 -0.98 -11.56 8.56
CA ASP A 163 -1.20 -10.33 7.80
C ASP A 163 -2.68 -9.95 7.59
N ALA A 164 -3.63 -10.77 8.01
CA ALA A 164 -5.07 -10.49 7.96
C ALA A 164 -5.58 -9.85 9.26
N MET A 165 -4.86 -8.85 9.81
CA MET A 165 -5.24 -8.17 11.06
C MET A 165 -6.21 -7.00 10.85
N GLY A 166 -5.99 -6.17 9.83
CA GLY A 166 -6.86 -5.03 9.49
C GLY A 166 -8.04 -5.47 8.64
N GLY A 167 -7.81 -6.44 7.76
CA GLY A 167 -8.82 -7.00 6.87
C GLY A 167 -8.25 -7.80 5.72
N VAL A 168 -9.17 -8.23 4.83
CA VAL A 168 -8.85 -9.02 3.64
C VAL A 168 -9.54 -8.41 2.43
N ILE A 169 -8.82 -8.26 1.33
CA ILE A 169 -9.37 -7.93 0.02
C ILE A 169 -9.17 -9.14 -0.88
N ASN A 170 -10.25 -9.77 -1.33
CA ASN A 170 -10.21 -10.88 -2.25
C ASN A 170 -10.78 -10.46 -3.61
N ILE A 171 -9.95 -10.55 -4.63
CA ILE A 171 -10.27 -10.22 -6.02
C ILE A 171 -10.63 -11.51 -6.73
N ILE A 172 -11.89 -11.66 -7.09
CA ILE A 172 -12.38 -12.82 -7.84
C ILE A 172 -12.37 -12.46 -9.32
N THR A 173 -11.64 -13.24 -10.11
CA THR A 173 -11.52 -13.03 -11.55
C THR A 173 -12.63 -13.75 -12.32
N ARG A 174 -12.96 -13.22 -13.51
CA ARG A 174 -13.96 -13.79 -14.39
C ARG A 174 -13.49 -15.13 -14.99
N ARG A 175 -14.43 -16.08 -15.04
CA ARG A 175 -14.31 -17.34 -15.77
C ARG A 175 -15.58 -17.53 -16.58
N THR A 176 -15.48 -17.83 -17.86
CA THR A 176 -16.62 -18.16 -18.74
C THR A 176 -16.35 -19.44 -19.48
N LEU A 177 -17.34 -20.33 -19.56
CA LEU A 177 -17.20 -21.67 -20.09
C LEU A 177 -17.80 -21.85 -21.48
N ASP A 178 -18.73 -20.96 -21.87
CA ASP A 178 -19.61 -21.19 -23.02
C ASP A 178 -19.30 -20.30 -24.23
N SER A 179 -18.69 -19.12 -24.01
CA SER A 179 -18.43 -18.14 -25.08
C SER A 179 -17.19 -17.32 -24.80
N TRP A 180 -16.59 -16.77 -25.85
CA TRP A 180 -15.50 -15.84 -25.74
C TRP A 180 -16.01 -14.46 -25.33
N HIS A 181 -15.36 -13.88 -24.34
CA HIS A 181 -15.56 -12.51 -23.89
C HIS A 181 -14.23 -11.81 -23.76
N GLY A 182 -14.23 -10.52 -24.03
CA GLY A 182 -13.02 -9.75 -23.88
C GLY A 182 -13.29 -8.27 -23.72
N SER A 183 -12.23 -7.57 -23.33
CA SER A 183 -12.20 -6.11 -23.28
C SER A 183 -10.83 -5.60 -23.68
N ALA A 184 -10.82 -4.41 -24.24
CA ALA A 184 -9.64 -3.60 -24.43
C ALA A 184 -9.95 -2.18 -24.02
N SER A 185 -9.10 -1.56 -23.21
CA SER A 185 -9.28 -0.19 -22.79
C SER A 185 -8.02 0.65 -22.98
N ILE A 186 -8.21 1.91 -23.26
CA ILE A 186 -7.18 2.93 -23.24
C ILE A 186 -7.68 4.09 -22.39
N ALA A 187 -6.86 4.53 -21.46
CA ALA A 187 -7.17 5.63 -20.57
C ALA A 187 -6.02 6.61 -20.47
N ARG A 188 -6.34 7.88 -20.22
CA ARG A 188 -5.36 8.93 -19.97
C ARG A 188 -5.88 9.91 -18.93
N THR A 189 -5.02 10.23 -17.96
CA THR A 189 -5.18 11.37 -17.06
C THR A 189 -4.36 12.53 -17.58
N VAL A 190 -5.00 13.69 -17.74
CA VAL A 190 -4.37 14.95 -18.12
C VAL A 190 -4.46 15.89 -16.92
N GLU A 191 -3.33 16.27 -16.40
CA GLU A 191 -3.24 17.26 -15.32
C GLU A 191 -3.49 18.67 -15.87
N THR A 192 -4.19 19.52 -15.12
CA THR A 192 -4.44 20.90 -15.55
C THR A 192 -3.30 21.86 -15.20
N ASP A 193 -2.38 21.43 -14.34
CA ASP A 193 -1.14 22.11 -13.99
C ASP A 193 0.05 21.32 -14.55
N ASP A 194 0.85 21.97 -15.40
CA ASP A 194 2.00 21.37 -16.08
C ASP A 194 3.13 20.92 -15.10
N ALA A 195 3.06 21.32 -13.82
CA ALA A 195 3.99 20.85 -12.79
C ALA A 195 3.75 19.37 -12.42
N PHE A 196 2.59 18.81 -12.77
CA PHE A 196 2.22 17.43 -12.50
C PHE A 196 2.20 16.59 -13.76
N GLY A 197 2.70 15.37 -13.66
CA GLY A 197 2.84 14.46 -14.78
C GLY A 197 1.54 13.75 -15.14
N ASP A 198 1.17 13.79 -16.41
CA ASP A 198 0.10 12.98 -16.99
C ASP A 198 0.39 11.49 -16.83
N ASP A 199 -0.65 10.66 -16.81
CA ASP A 199 -0.54 9.21 -16.91
C ASP A 199 -1.40 8.62 -18.04
N SER A 200 -1.05 7.41 -18.45
CA SER A 200 -1.77 6.65 -19.47
C SER A 200 -1.79 5.17 -19.11
N THR A 201 -2.92 4.51 -19.39
CA THR A 201 -3.10 3.07 -19.16
C THR A 201 -3.68 2.42 -20.42
N VAL A 202 -3.17 1.24 -20.74
CA VAL A 202 -3.74 0.36 -21.76
C VAL A 202 -3.92 -1.01 -21.13
N ASP A 203 -5.15 -1.51 -21.12
CA ASP A 203 -5.49 -2.81 -20.57
C ASP A 203 -6.15 -3.68 -21.61
N PHE A 204 -5.94 -4.98 -21.50
CA PHE A 204 -6.72 -5.97 -22.24
C PHE A 204 -7.04 -7.18 -21.37
N PHE A 205 -8.15 -7.81 -21.68
CA PHE A 205 -8.59 -9.06 -21.08
C PHE A 205 -9.37 -9.85 -22.10
N VAL A 206 -9.15 -11.16 -22.14
CA VAL A 206 -9.93 -12.12 -22.94
C VAL A 206 -10.08 -13.42 -22.17
N THR A 207 -11.26 -14.00 -22.20
CA THR A 207 -11.52 -15.32 -21.61
C THR A 207 -12.55 -16.06 -22.46
N GLY A 208 -12.39 -17.38 -22.58
CA GLY A 208 -13.32 -18.23 -23.31
C GLY A 208 -12.86 -19.66 -23.45
N PRO A 209 -13.73 -20.52 -23.99
CA PRO A 209 -13.44 -21.94 -24.14
C PRO A 209 -12.46 -22.22 -25.29
N LEU A 210 -11.38 -22.94 -25.00
CA LEU A 210 -10.58 -23.62 -26.00
C LEU A 210 -11.28 -24.93 -26.42
N LEU A 211 -11.90 -25.61 -25.46
CA LEU A 211 -12.81 -26.75 -25.65
C LEU A 211 -14.05 -26.50 -24.77
N PRO A 212 -15.23 -26.24 -25.33
CA PRO A 212 -16.44 -25.95 -24.59
C PRO A 212 -16.72 -26.93 -23.45
N GLY A 213 -16.94 -26.40 -22.25
CA GLY A 213 -17.21 -27.21 -21.05
C GLY A 213 -16.00 -27.98 -20.48
N VAL A 214 -14.83 -27.96 -21.15
CA VAL A 214 -13.67 -28.80 -20.75
C VAL A 214 -12.43 -27.96 -20.48
N LEU A 215 -12.11 -27.03 -21.36
CA LEU A 215 -10.85 -26.27 -21.25
C LEU A 215 -11.09 -24.77 -21.53
N ASN A 216 -10.82 -23.95 -20.55
CA ASN A 216 -10.93 -22.50 -20.65
C ASN A 216 -9.54 -21.83 -20.65
N LEU A 217 -9.40 -20.77 -21.43
CA LEU A 217 -8.23 -19.88 -21.44
C LEU A 217 -8.66 -18.47 -21.04
N SER A 218 -7.92 -17.86 -20.13
CA SER A 218 -7.99 -16.42 -19.88
C SER A 218 -6.61 -15.82 -20.09
N ALA A 219 -6.54 -14.64 -20.73
CA ALA A 219 -5.32 -13.86 -20.87
C ALA A 219 -5.59 -12.39 -20.54
N ARG A 220 -4.64 -11.75 -19.88
CA ARG A 220 -4.75 -10.36 -19.42
C ARG A 220 -3.44 -9.63 -19.54
N GLY A 221 -3.50 -8.31 -19.73
CA GLY A 221 -2.31 -7.48 -19.72
C GLY A 221 -2.66 -6.05 -19.42
N SER A 222 -1.69 -5.35 -18.85
CA SER A 222 -1.76 -3.94 -18.51
C SER A 222 -0.43 -3.26 -18.81
N TRP A 223 -0.51 -2.07 -19.38
CA TRP A 223 0.61 -1.15 -19.52
C TRP A 223 0.20 0.19 -18.94
N TYR A 224 0.98 0.67 -17.99
CA TYR A 224 0.80 1.96 -17.34
C TYR A 224 2.08 2.78 -17.48
N GLU A 225 1.94 4.05 -17.77
CA GLU A 225 3.04 5.03 -17.80
C GLU A 225 2.59 6.30 -17.10
N ARG A 226 3.46 6.85 -16.25
CA ARG A 226 3.28 8.16 -15.62
C ARG A 226 4.52 9.01 -15.81
N LYS A 227 4.31 10.28 -16.11
CA LYS A 227 5.37 11.29 -16.18
C LYS A 227 5.70 11.85 -14.80
N ALA A 228 6.92 12.29 -14.63
CA ALA A 228 7.37 12.93 -13.38
C ALA A 228 6.57 14.19 -13.07
N SER A 229 6.37 14.42 -11.78
CA SER A 229 5.83 15.68 -11.25
C SER A 229 6.96 16.47 -10.57
N ASN A 230 6.99 17.78 -10.78
CA ASN A 230 7.98 18.67 -10.18
C ASN A 230 7.33 19.99 -9.77
N PRO A 231 6.43 19.99 -8.75
CA PRO A 231 5.75 21.19 -8.31
C PRO A 231 6.73 22.20 -7.70
N THR A 232 6.44 23.46 -7.84
CA THR A 232 7.17 24.55 -7.19
C THR A 232 6.34 25.13 -6.05
N TYR A 233 7.01 25.49 -4.96
CA TYR A 233 6.39 26.09 -3.78
C TYR A 233 6.85 27.53 -3.61
N ALA A 234 5.95 28.40 -3.20
CA ALA A 234 6.31 29.77 -2.86
C ALA A 234 7.34 29.79 -1.72
N PRO A 235 8.38 30.64 -1.75
CA PRO A 235 9.30 30.76 -0.64
C PRO A 235 8.60 31.23 0.64
N ALA A 236 9.05 30.74 1.79
CA ALA A 236 8.64 31.25 3.09
C ALA A 236 9.53 32.41 3.52
N THR A 237 8.96 33.43 4.17
CA THR A 237 9.69 34.58 4.69
C THR A 237 9.88 34.40 6.18
N ASP A 238 11.12 34.47 6.67
CA ASP A 238 11.45 34.42 8.09
C ASP A 238 11.15 35.76 8.81
N PRO A 239 11.19 35.79 10.14
CA PRO A 239 10.95 37.00 10.91
C PRO A 239 11.94 38.16 10.64
N ALA A 240 13.12 37.85 10.06
CA ALA A 240 14.14 38.85 9.69
C ALA A 240 13.98 39.34 8.25
N GLY A 241 13.02 38.78 7.46
CA GLY A 241 12.76 39.12 6.07
C GLY A 241 13.54 38.27 5.07
N GLY A 242 14.27 37.24 5.50
CA GLY A 242 14.98 36.30 4.65
C GLY A 242 14.00 35.35 3.94
N LEU A 243 14.33 34.97 2.70
CA LEU A 243 13.52 34.02 1.92
C LEU A 243 14.12 32.61 1.98
N HIS A 244 13.28 31.64 2.34
CA HIS A 244 13.66 30.23 2.43
C HIS A 244 12.82 29.39 1.46
N THR A 245 13.50 28.72 0.54
CA THR A 245 12.85 27.80 -0.42
C THR A 245 12.74 26.43 0.21
N ARG A 246 11.52 25.85 0.17
CA ARG A 246 11.28 24.49 0.62
C ARG A 246 12.02 23.50 -0.26
N PRO A 247 12.94 22.67 0.28
CA PRO A 247 13.59 21.64 -0.50
C PRO A 247 12.59 20.49 -0.78
N LEU A 248 12.41 20.14 -2.05
CA LEU A 248 11.60 19.00 -2.46
C LEU A 248 12.47 17.75 -2.59
N GLY A 249 12.29 16.82 -1.66
CA GLY A 249 12.78 15.46 -1.81
C GLY A 249 11.80 14.60 -2.59
N PHE A 250 12.27 13.53 -3.23
CA PHE A 250 11.39 12.56 -3.86
C PHE A 250 10.47 11.88 -2.85
N GLY A 251 9.19 11.74 -3.19
CA GLY A 251 8.17 11.27 -2.29
C GLY A 251 7.76 12.30 -1.22
N SER A 252 8.17 13.57 -1.36
CA SER A 252 7.66 14.66 -0.54
C SER A 252 7.19 15.81 -1.42
N GLY A 253 6.17 16.52 -0.96
CA GLY A 253 5.60 17.66 -1.68
C GLY A 253 5.11 17.28 -3.07
N SER A 254 4.65 16.05 -3.25
CA SER A 254 4.10 15.57 -4.51
C SER A 254 5.09 15.45 -5.68
N LYS A 255 6.39 15.46 -5.40
CA LYS A 255 7.42 15.20 -6.40
C LYS A 255 7.51 13.69 -6.66
N THR A 256 7.00 13.23 -7.80
CA THR A 256 7.08 11.85 -8.26
C THR A 256 8.04 11.72 -9.45
N VAL A 257 8.39 10.48 -9.80
CA VAL A 257 9.32 10.18 -10.88
C VAL A 257 8.59 9.55 -12.07
N ASP A 258 9.21 9.64 -13.28
CA ASP A 258 8.75 8.88 -14.43
C ASP A 258 8.75 7.39 -14.08
N ASN A 259 7.65 6.72 -14.33
CA ASN A 259 7.57 5.28 -14.13
C ASN A 259 6.74 4.60 -15.22
N THR A 260 7.07 3.34 -15.46
CA THR A 260 6.32 2.48 -16.37
C THR A 260 6.07 1.15 -15.67
N ASN A 261 4.83 0.68 -15.66
CA ASN A 261 4.46 -0.65 -15.18
C ASN A 261 3.89 -1.48 -16.33
N LYS A 262 4.35 -2.72 -16.44
CA LYS A 262 3.83 -3.72 -17.39
C LYS A 262 3.47 -4.95 -16.59
N ALA A 263 2.24 -5.40 -16.73
CA ALA A 263 1.76 -6.62 -16.10
C ALA A 263 1.06 -7.50 -17.13
N GLY A 264 1.13 -8.80 -16.94
CA GLY A 264 0.43 -9.75 -17.78
C GLY A 264 0.22 -11.07 -17.08
N GLY A 265 -0.79 -11.82 -17.52
CA GLY A 265 -1.09 -13.12 -16.95
C GLY A 265 -1.92 -13.99 -17.86
N ILE A 266 -1.80 -15.29 -17.65
CA ILE A 266 -2.55 -16.34 -18.35
C ILE A 266 -3.09 -17.30 -17.31
N THR A 267 -4.35 -17.70 -17.48
CA THR A 267 -4.98 -18.76 -16.69
C THR A 267 -5.49 -19.83 -17.65
N LEU A 268 -5.11 -21.08 -17.43
CA LEU A 268 -5.65 -22.24 -18.11
C LEU A 268 -6.45 -23.05 -17.08
N ALA A 269 -7.74 -23.24 -17.32
CA ALA A 269 -8.62 -24.01 -16.43
C ALA A 269 -9.15 -25.24 -17.18
N TRP A 270 -8.82 -26.39 -16.68
CA TRP A 270 -9.25 -27.70 -17.19
C TRP A 270 -10.29 -28.31 -16.26
N MET A 271 -11.42 -28.71 -16.84
CA MET A 271 -12.55 -29.35 -16.17
C MET A 271 -12.69 -30.77 -16.70
N PRO A 272 -11.98 -31.73 -16.07
CA PRO A 272 -12.06 -33.15 -16.50
C PRO A 272 -13.44 -33.77 -16.27
N SER A 273 -14.24 -33.16 -15.40
CA SER A 273 -15.63 -33.52 -15.07
C SER A 273 -16.37 -32.29 -14.54
N ASP A 274 -17.70 -32.36 -14.47
CA ASP A 274 -18.56 -31.27 -14.03
C ASP A 274 -18.27 -30.79 -12.56
N ASN A 275 -17.66 -31.68 -11.76
CA ASN A 275 -17.36 -31.43 -10.34
C ASN A 275 -15.87 -31.22 -10.03
N GLN A 276 -15.00 -31.08 -11.03
CA GLN A 276 -13.56 -30.93 -10.86
C GLN A 276 -13.02 -29.82 -11.75
N THR A 277 -12.21 -28.93 -11.19
CA THR A 277 -11.48 -27.92 -11.94
C THR A 277 -10.00 -27.92 -11.52
N LEU A 278 -9.11 -28.02 -12.49
CA LEU A 278 -7.67 -27.84 -12.33
C LEU A 278 -7.25 -26.60 -13.09
N SER A 279 -6.72 -25.59 -12.39
CA SER A 279 -6.25 -24.35 -13.02
C SER A 279 -4.75 -24.13 -12.83
N LEU A 280 -4.12 -23.68 -13.92
CA LEU A 280 -2.75 -23.20 -13.93
C LEU A 280 -2.78 -21.70 -14.22
N ASP A 281 -2.29 -20.90 -13.28
CA ASP A 281 -2.14 -19.47 -13.41
C ASP A 281 -0.67 -19.08 -13.51
N TYR A 282 -0.36 -18.14 -14.38
CA TYR A 282 0.95 -17.47 -14.42
C TYR A 282 0.75 -15.97 -14.58
N ASP A 283 1.41 -15.21 -13.73
CA ASP A 283 1.40 -13.74 -13.75
C ASP A 283 2.83 -13.19 -13.66
N THR A 284 3.09 -12.17 -14.44
CA THR A 284 4.35 -11.42 -14.38
C THR A 284 4.10 -9.92 -14.37
N SER A 285 4.91 -9.18 -13.64
CA SER A 285 4.91 -7.72 -13.71
C SER A 285 6.32 -7.15 -13.61
N ARG A 286 6.51 -6.01 -14.29
CA ARG A 286 7.76 -5.24 -14.24
C ARG A 286 7.44 -3.76 -14.16
N GLN A 287 7.92 -3.12 -13.12
CA GLN A 287 7.85 -1.69 -12.94
C GLN A 287 9.24 -1.08 -12.99
N THR A 288 9.40 0.00 -13.73
CA THR A 288 10.68 0.69 -13.90
C THR A 288 10.53 2.17 -13.55
N TYR A 289 11.57 2.72 -12.92
CA TYR A 289 11.70 4.13 -12.58
C TYR A 289 12.92 4.70 -13.23
N ASP A 290 12.80 5.89 -13.85
CA ASP A 290 13.93 6.60 -14.45
C ASP A 290 14.68 7.41 -13.37
N ASN A 291 15.93 7.05 -13.16
CA ASN A 291 16.83 7.75 -12.25
C ASN A 291 18.05 8.36 -12.98
N ARG A 292 17.95 8.57 -14.28
CA ARG A 292 19.01 9.23 -15.02
C ARG A 292 19.19 10.66 -14.54
N ILE A 293 20.45 11.08 -14.47
CA ILE A 293 20.82 12.44 -14.08
C ILE A 293 20.16 13.44 -15.04
N ARG A 294 19.58 14.47 -14.46
CA ARG A 294 19.03 15.63 -15.17
C ARG A 294 19.79 16.86 -14.71
N ILE A 295 20.07 17.77 -15.62
CA ILE A 295 20.64 19.08 -15.29
C ILE A 295 19.47 20.06 -15.28
N ASN A 296 19.22 20.70 -14.13
CA ASN A 296 18.20 21.71 -14.01
C ASN A 296 18.61 23.04 -14.66
N ASP A 297 17.69 23.99 -14.75
CA ASP A 297 17.92 25.31 -15.35
C ASP A 297 19.04 26.13 -14.69
N SER A 298 19.44 25.75 -13.47
CA SER A 298 20.56 26.35 -12.73
C SER A 298 21.88 25.62 -12.94
N GLY A 299 21.93 24.60 -13.83
CA GLY A 299 23.12 23.80 -14.09
C GLY A 299 23.45 22.78 -13.00
N VAL A 300 22.52 22.51 -12.07
CA VAL A 300 22.71 21.54 -10.99
C VAL A 300 22.21 20.16 -11.41
N GLU A 301 23.01 19.14 -11.10
CA GLU A 301 22.63 17.73 -11.32
C GLU A 301 21.52 17.33 -10.35
N GLU A 302 20.42 16.81 -10.89
CA GLU A 302 19.31 16.21 -10.14
C GLU A 302 19.19 14.71 -10.43
N TYR A 303 18.94 13.95 -9.35
CA TYR A 303 18.74 12.49 -9.40
C TYR A 303 17.30 12.18 -9.02
N PRO A 304 16.44 11.79 -9.97
CA PRO A 304 14.99 11.68 -9.74
C PRO A 304 14.58 10.71 -8.63
N VAL A 305 15.19 9.53 -8.51
CA VAL A 305 14.83 8.54 -7.47
C VAL A 305 15.68 8.70 -6.20
N GLY A 306 16.90 9.16 -6.36
CA GLY A 306 17.86 9.32 -5.27
C GLY A 306 19.28 9.39 -5.76
N THR A 307 20.22 9.53 -4.84
CA THR A 307 21.64 9.72 -5.13
C THR A 307 22.19 8.60 -6.01
N VAL A 308 22.80 8.96 -7.12
CA VAL A 308 23.64 8.06 -7.91
C VAL A 308 25.05 8.07 -7.33
N ASP A 309 25.74 6.93 -7.38
CA ASP A 309 27.08 6.80 -6.84
C ASP A 309 28.08 7.62 -7.68
N THR A 310 28.59 8.68 -7.07
CA THR A 310 29.60 9.56 -7.66
C THR A 310 30.72 9.79 -6.65
N ILE A 311 31.87 10.26 -7.11
CA ILE A 311 32.96 10.62 -6.19
C ILE A 311 32.51 11.65 -5.14
N ASN A 312 31.62 12.58 -5.49
CA ASN A 312 31.10 13.57 -4.56
C ASN A 312 30.15 12.96 -3.52
N SER A 313 29.40 11.92 -3.90
CA SER A 313 28.52 11.21 -2.96
C SER A 313 29.30 10.36 -1.96
N ILE A 314 30.40 9.75 -2.35
CA ILE A 314 31.18 8.87 -1.49
C ILE A 314 32.31 9.58 -0.72
N TRP A 315 32.86 10.68 -1.22
CA TRP A 315 33.95 11.43 -0.59
C TRP A 315 33.46 12.29 0.58
N ARG A 316 33.01 11.63 1.64
CA ARG A 316 32.38 12.25 2.81
C ARG A 316 32.91 11.63 4.09
N ALA A 317 33.11 12.49 5.12
CA ALA A 317 33.45 12.05 6.47
C ALA A 317 32.75 12.93 7.51
N SER A 318 32.42 12.34 8.65
CA SER A 318 31.85 13.03 9.82
C SER A 318 32.62 12.68 11.08
N ASN A 319 32.50 13.55 12.11
CA ASN A 319 33.01 13.27 13.43
C ASN A 319 31.92 12.70 14.32
N TYR A 320 32.28 11.85 15.28
CA TYR A 320 31.36 11.26 16.24
C TYR A 320 32.01 11.07 17.60
N CYS A 321 31.22 10.88 18.63
CA CYS A 321 31.66 10.55 19.97
C CYS A 321 31.59 9.01 20.14
N SER A 322 32.77 8.37 20.32
CA SER A 322 32.87 6.94 20.59
C SER A 322 32.84 6.70 22.11
N GLY A 323 32.04 5.73 22.55
CA GLY A 323 31.93 5.32 23.94
C GLY A 323 31.06 6.20 24.84
N ALA A 324 30.61 7.38 24.37
CA ALA A 324 29.72 8.28 25.10
C ALA A 324 28.88 9.12 24.15
N SER A 325 28.00 9.96 24.66
CA SER A 325 27.25 10.97 23.91
C SER A 325 27.97 12.34 23.94
N GLY A 326 27.91 13.08 22.82
CA GLY A 326 28.46 14.43 22.77
C GLY A 326 28.35 15.05 21.38
N ALA A 327 27.75 16.21 21.25
CA ALA A 327 27.56 16.92 19.99
C ALA A 327 28.87 17.52 19.41
N ASN A 328 29.89 17.65 20.24
CA ASN A 328 31.22 18.13 19.87
C ASN A 328 32.31 17.48 20.72
N ALA A 329 33.59 17.75 20.38
CA ALA A 329 34.72 17.14 21.03
C ALA A 329 34.82 17.43 22.54
N ALA A 330 34.41 18.64 22.99
CA ALA A 330 34.45 19.02 24.40
C ALA A 330 33.38 18.27 25.20
N ALA A 331 32.14 18.24 24.72
CA ALA A 331 31.04 17.49 25.33
C ALA A 331 31.30 15.97 25.33
N CYS A 332 31.86 15.41 24.25
CA CYS A 332 32.25 14.01 24.19
C CYS A 332 33.25 13.62 25.27
N ARG A 333 34.32 14.39 25.42
CA ARG A 333 35.37 14.16 26.45
C ARG A 333 34.83 14.36 27.86
N ALA A 334 33.98 15.37 28.07
CA ALA A 334 33.33 15.62 29.36
C ALA A 334 32.48 14.41 29.82
N ASN A 335 31.87 13.70 28.86
CA ASN A 335 31.08 12.50 29.11
C ASN A 335 31.92 11.19 29.09
N GLY A 336 33.26 11.28 29.05
CA GLY A 336 34.15 10.15 29.08
C GLY A 336 34.34 9.43 27.74
N GLY A 337 33.90 10.02 26.63
CA GLY A 337 34.04 9.46 25.29
C GLY A 337 35.29 9.96 24.55
N THR A 338 35.60 9.31 23.43
CA THR A 338 36.66 9.67 22.49
C THR A 338 36.05 10.28 21.24
N TRP A 339 36.55 11.49 20.88
CA TRP A 339 36.12 12.16 19.64
C TRP A 339 36.87 11.53 18.46
N ALA A 340 36.13 10.85 17.62
CA ALA A 340 36.62 10.08 16.48
C ALA A 340 36.02 10.59 15.15
N ARG A 341 36.57 10.12 14.03
CA ARG A 341 36.15 10.41 12.68
C ARG A 341 35.86 9.15 11.89
N ARG A 342 34.84 9.16 11.04
CA ARG A 342 34.50 8.06 10.14
C ARG A 342 34.14 8.54 8.76
N ALA A 343 34.31 7.69 7.76
CA ALA A 343 33.75 7.93 6.43
C ALA A 343 32.23 7.68 6.46
N ASP A 344 31.48 8.60 5.89
CA ASP A 344 30.01 8.51 5.73
C ASP A 344 29.64 8.57 4.23
N PRO A 345 30.10 7.62 3.40
CA PRO A 345 29.77 7.59 1.98
C PRO A 345 28.26 7.42 1.79
N ARG A 346 27.68 8.22 0.89
CA ARG A 346 26.32 8.04 0.43
C ARG A 346 26.29 7.10 -0.75
N VAL A 347 25.44 6.12 -0.68
CA VAL A 347 25.16 5.16 -1.75
C VAL A 347 23.67 5.12 -2.01
N GLY A 348 23.26 4.76 -3.20
CA GLY A 348 21.85 4.87 -3.51
C GLY A 348 21.40 3.98 -4.65
N TYR A 349 21.28 4.56 -5.82
CA TYR A 349 20.54 3.98 -6.92
C TYR A 349 21.36 4.03 -8.22
N SER A 350 21.15 3.04 -9.08
CA SER A 350 21.62 3.09 -10.47
C SER A 350 20.73 4.03 -11.31
N ALA A 351 21.10 4.27 -12.56
CA ALA A 351 20.35 5.13 -13.48
C ALA A 351 18.91 4.64 -13.76
N SER A 352 18.61 3.39 -13.46
CA SER A 352 17.27 2.81 -13.59
C SER A 352 17.01 1.89 -12.42
N GLN A 353 15.83 1.95 -11.86
CA GLN A 353 15.35 1.01 -10.85
C GLN A 353 14.19 0.19 -11.40
N ALA A 354 14.22 -1.11 -11.16
CA ALA A 354 13.18 -2.03 -11.60
C ALA A 354 12.73 -2.94 -10.46
N PHE A 355 11.41 -3.12 -10.36
CA PHE A 355 10.78 -4.16 -9.55
C PHE A 355 10.18 -5.18 -10.48
N THR A 356 10.46 -6.44 -10.27
CA THR A 356 9.85 -7.54 -11.01
C THR A 356 9.15 -8.50 -10.07
N ARG A 357 8.07 -9.07 -10.54
CA ARG A 357 7.33 -10.12 -9.87
C ARG A 357 6.92 -11.17 -10.89
N ASP A 358 7.21 -12.42 -10.56
CA ASP A 358 6.76 -13.59 -11.30
C ASP A 358 6.02 -14.52 -10.34
N ALA A 359 4.82 -14.93 -10.69
CA ALA A 359 4.01 -15.80 -9.87
C ALA A 359 3.37 -16.90 -10.73
N TRP A 360 3.28 -18.08 -10.16
CA TRP A 360 2.46 -19.15 -10.71
C TRP A 360 1.69 -19.87 -9.61
N ALA A 361 0.55 -20.45 -9.97
CA ALA A 361 -0.21 -21.28 -9.08
C ALA A 361 -0.86 -22.44 -9.83
N LEU A 362 -0.83 -23.62 -9.22
CA LEU A 362 -1.60 -24.78 -9.61
C LEU A 362 -2.70 -24.99 -8.56
N THR A 363 -3.96 -24.90 -8.98
CA THR A 363 -5.11 -24.96 -8.07
C THR A 363 -6.07 -26.06 -8.54
N HIS A 364 -6.51 -26.91 -7.60
CA HIS A 364 -7.58 -27.89 -7.78
C HIS A 364 -8.78 -27.48 -6.93
N GLU A 365 -9.93 -27.38 -7.55
CA GLU A 365 -11.25 -27.19 -6.93
C GLU A 365 -12.10 -28.42 -7.22
N GLY A 366 -12.64 -29.05 -6.18
CA GLY A 366 -13.43 -30.26 -6.32
C GLY A 366 -14.73 -30.21 -5.51
N GLN A 367 -15.83 -30.72 -6.10
CA GLN A 367 -17.11 -30.92 -5.42
C GLN A 367 -17.32 -32.42 -5.21
N TRP A 368 -17.52 -32.81 -3.96
CA TRP A 368 -17.63 -34.19 -3.52
C TRP A 368 -18.93 -34.39 -2.74
N ASP A 369 -19.36 -35.61 -2.57
CA ASP A 369 -20.54 -35.91 -1.74
C ASP A 369 -20.39 -35.44 -0.28
N ILE A 370 -19.15 -35.34 0.22
CA ILE A 370 -18.82 -34.89 1.57
C ILE A 370 -18.64 -33.37 1.71
N GLY A 371 -18.58 -32.62 0.58
CA GLY A 371 -18.34 -31.18 0.57
C GLY A 371 -17.41 -30.74 -0.55
N ASN A 372 -16.88 -29.52 -0.45
CA ASN A 372 -16.02 -28.94 -1.48
C ASN A 372 -14.57 -28.85 -1.00
N SER A 373 -13.64 -29.13 -1.87
CA SER A 373 -12.20 -29.00 -1.62
C SER A 373 -11.55 -27.93 -2.47
N PHE A 374 -10.56 -27.28 -1.88
CA PHE A 374 -9.67 -26.34 -2.55
C PHE A 374 -8.25 -26.68 -2.17
N VAL A 375 -7.38 -26.93 -3.14
CA VAL A 375 -5.95 -27.19 -2.94
C VAL A 375 -5.18 -26.33 -3.93
N SER A 376 -4.27 -25.50 -3.44
CA SER A 376 -3.47 -24.61 -4.28
C SER A 376 -2.00 -24.63 -3.86
N LEU A 377 -1.12 -24.85 -4.81
CA LEU A 377 0.31 -24.67 -4.68
C LEU A 377 0.71 -23.45 -5.51
N ALA A 378 1.20 -22.43 -4.85
CA ALA A 378 1.59 -21.16 -5.48
C ALA A 378 3.06 -20.84 -5.20
N ARG A 379 3.68 -20.10 -6.13
CA ARG A 379 4.98 -19.47 -5.95
C ARG A 379 4.91 -18.01 -6.35
N VAL A 380 5.46 -17.14 -5.51
CA VAL A 380 5.66 -15.72 -5.82
C VAL A 380 7.15 -15.42 -5.68
N ALA A 381 7.76 -14.93 -6.74
CA ALA A 381 9.15 -14.45 -6.74
C ALA A 381 9.17 -12.96 -7.06
N THR A 382 9.97 -12.22 -6.33
CA THR A 382 10.09 -10.77 -6.45
C THR A 382 11.56 -10.36 -6.45
N ASN A 383 11.90 -9.33 -7.22
CA ASN A 383 13.24 -8.80 -7.30
C ASN A 383 13.21 -7.27 -7.40
N ASN A 384 14.15 -6.60 -6.72
CA ASN A 384 14.39 -5.17 -6.81
C ASN A 384 15.80 -4.93 -7.36
N ASP A 385 15.88 -4.54 -8.62
CA ASP A 385 17.13 -4.22 -9.33
C ASP A 385 17.30 -2.69 -9.43
N GLY A 386 18.50 -2.22 -9.17
CA GLY A 386 18.84 -0.80 -9.33
C GLY A 386 19.30 -0.10 -8.05
N ARG A 387 19.38 -0.80 -6.94
CA ARG A 387 20.09 -0.31 -5.75
C ARG A 387 21.55 -0.72 -5.77
N THR A 388 22.38 0.03 -5.08
CA THR A 388 23.82 -0.26 -4.97
C THR A 388 24.15 -0.74 -3.57
N LEU A 389 25.23 -1.52 -3.48
CA LEU A 389 25.68 -2.14 -2.24
C LEU A 389 26.27 -1.07 -1.31
N PRO A 390 25.84 -0.99 -0.04
CA PRO A 390 26.43 -0.12 0.96
C PRO A 390 27.92 -0.45 1.18
N PHE A 391 28.65 0.53 1.70
CA PHE A 391 30.04 0.33 2.08
C PHE A 391 30.13 -0.52 3.35
N THR A 392 30.94 -1.57 3.33
CA THR A 392 31.34 -2.33 4.51
C THR A 392 32.21 -1.47 5.43
N VAL A 393 32.43 -1.92 6.67
CA VAL A 393 33.29 -1.20 7.62
C VAL A 393 34.70 -1.05 7.09
N ALA A 394 35.31 -2.11 6.57
CA ALA A 394 36.66 -2.08 5.99
C ALA A 394 36.77 -1.11 4.80
N GLU A 395 35.75 -1.04 3.92
CA GLU A 395 35.72 -0.06 2.84
C GLU A 395 35.62 1.37 3.38
N ARG A 396 34.84 1.61 4.47
CA ARG A 396 34.74 2.93 5.11
C ARG A 396 36.04 3.37 5.74
N GLU A 397 36.72 2.49 6.42
CA GLU A 397 38.06 2.76 6.99
C GLU A 397 39.08 3.09 5.93
N ARG A 398 39.11 2.30 4.83
CA ARG A 398 39.98 2.55 3.68
C ARG A 398 39.66 3.89 3.03
N LEU A 399 38.39 4.22 2.85
CA LEU A 399 37.94 5.50 2.30
C LEU A 399 38.33 6.66 3.22
N LEU A 400 38.19 6.50 4.56
CA LEU A 400 38.60 7.52 5.52
C LEU A 400 40.11 7.79 5.44
N ALA A 401 40.93 6.76 5.35
CA ALA A 401 42.36 6.90 5.18
C ALA A 401 42.73 7.66 3.89
N MET A 402 42.01 7.42 2.78
CA MET A 402 42.15 8.20 1.56
C MET A 402 41.72 9.67 1.75
N ILE A 403 40.58 9.92 2.43
CA ILE A 403 40.08 11.29 2.70
C ILE A 403 41.10 12.05 3.54
N ASP A 404 41.58 11.45 4.60
CA ASP A 404 42.48 12.10 5.55
C ASP A 404 43.97 12.11 5.13
N GLY A 405 44.32 11.34 4.08
CA GLY A 405 45.67 11.21 3.62
C GLY A 405 46.60 10.54 4.62
N THR A 406 46.13 9.48 5.25
CA THR A 406 46.85 8.73 6.27
C THR A 406 47.27 7.35 5.79
N GLY A 407 48.14 6.67 6.52
CA GLY A 407 48.63 5.33 6.21
C GLY A 407 49.28 5.26 4.82
N ALA A 408 48.82 4.34 3.99
CA ALA A 408 49.36 4.16 2.62
C ALA A 408 49.12 5.36 1.69
N TYR A 409 48.31 6.30 2.06
CA TYR A 409 47.94 7.49 1.28
C TYR A 409 48.62 8.78 1.76
N ALA A 410 49.49 8.68 2.76
CA ALA A 410 50.28 9.80 3.26
C ALA A 410 51.20 10.37 2.15
N GLY A 411 51.17 11.68 1.97
CA GLY A 411 51.95 12.37 0.95
C GLY A 411 51.34 12.39 -0.47
N MET A 412 50.28 11.67 -0.74
CA MET A 412 49.56 11.76 -2.00
C MET A 412 48.77 13.07 -2.11
N ALA A 413 48.74 13.69 -3.28
CA ALA A 413 47.95 14.87 -3.53
C ALA A 413 46.43 14.56 -3.41
N LEU A 414 45.65 15.56 -3.01
CA LEU A 414 44.20 15.39 -2.86
C LEU A 414 43.51 14.86 -4.13
N ALA A 415 43.93 15.40 -5.29
CA ALA A 415 43.37 14.97 -6.58
C ALA A 415 43.66 13.50 -6.87
N GLU A 416 44.89 13.04 -6.57
CA GLU A 416 45.26 11.65 -6.76
C GLU A 416 44.46 10.70 -5.84
N ARG A 417 44.31 11.08 -4.57
CA ARG A 417 43.52 10.30 -3.61
C ARG A 417 42.05 10.21 -3.99
N ARG A 418 41.47 11.30 -4.54
CA ARG A 418 40.12 11.28 -5.06
C ARG A 418 39.97 10.39 -6.28
N ALA A 419 40.87 10.49 -7.25
CA ALA A 419 40.87 9.65 -8.43
C ALA A 419 41.06 8.16 -8.07
N LEU A 420 41.94 7.87 -7.10
CA LEU A 420 42.09 6.52 -6.58
C LEU A 420 40.85 6.00 -5.87
N ALA A 421 40.17 6.81 -5.07
CA ALA A 421 38.91 6.42 -4.44
C ALA A 421 37.79 6.16 -5.47
N GLU A 422 37.70 7.02 -6.50
CA GLU A 422 36.77 6.83 -7.61
C GLU A 422 37.02 5.50 -8.33
N SER A 423 38.24 5.22 -8.74
CA SER A 423 38.58 3.97 -9.43
C SER A 423 38.52 2.70 -8.56
N THR A 424 38.62 2.87 -7.23
CA THR A 424 38.56 1.74 -6.28
C THR A 424 37.08 1.36 -5.93
N PHE A 425 36.22 2.35 -5.76
CA PHE A 425 34.89 2.14 -5.18
C PHE A 425 33.75 2.33 -6.19
N LEU A 426 34.00 2.91 -7.36
CA LEU A 426 32.97 3.19 -8.37
C LEU A 426 33.28 2.46 -9.70
N PRO A 427 32.23 1.99 -10.40
CA PRO A 427 30.82 1.96 -9.97
C PRO A 427 30.60 1.00 -8.79
N ARG A 428 29.72 1.34 -7.87
CA ARG A 428 29.37 0.43 -6.77
C ARG A 428 28.75 -0.86 -7.32
N PRO A 429 29.04 -2.02 -6.69
CA PRO A 429 28.33 -3.25 -6.99
C PRO A 429 26.82 -3.09 -6.77
N LYS A 430 26.03 -3.76 -7.58
CA LYS A 430 24.59 -3.84 -7.37
C LYS A 430 24.28 -4.61 -6.08
N ARG A 431 23.28 -4.14 -5.33
CA ARG A 431 22.71 -4.85 -4.19
C ARG A 431 21.76 -5.91 -4.73
N THR A 432 21.98 -7.15 -4.39
CA THR A 432 20.97 -8.22 -4.55
C THR A 432 19.84 -7.95 -3.57
N LEU A 433 18.59 -7.99 -4.04
CA LEU A 433 17.41 -7.91 -3.20
C LEU A 433 16.30 -8.69 -3.90
N GLU A 434 16.19 -9.96 -3.55
CA GLU A 434 15.28 -10.91 -4.17
C GLU A 434 14.66 -11.83 -3.12
N SER A 435 13.40 -12.18 -3.32
CA SER A 435 12.66 -13.07 -2.45
C SER A 435 11.83 -14.03 -3.27
N ALA A 436 11.71 -15.27 -2.79
CA ALA A 436 10.79 -16.26 -3.34
C ALA A 436 10.01 -16.90 -2.19
N GLN A 437 8.71 -17.09 -2.40
CA GLN A 437 7.83 -17.73 -1.45
C GLN A 437 6.96 -18.79 -2.13
N TYR A 438 6.92 -19.98 -1.57
CA TYR A 438 5.99 -21.03 -1.90
C TYR A 438 4.89 -21.10 -0.85
N THR A 439 3.65 -21.24 -1.28
CA THR A 439 2.50 -21.39 -0.40
C THR A 439 1.67 -22.57 -0.87
N LEU A 440 1.46 -23.54 0.01
CA LEU A 440 0.50 -24.61 -0.16
C LEU A 440 -0.70 -24.32 0.72
N ASP A 441 -1.86 -24.16 0.15
CA ASP A 441 -3.14 -24.03 0.81
C ASP A 441 -4.01 -25.23 0.51
N ALA A 442 -4.59 -25.86 1.53
CA ALA A 442 -5.57 -26.92 1.35
C ALA A 442 -6.72 -26.76 2.34
N LYS A 443 -7.95 -26.79 1.86
CA LYS A 443 -9.14 -26.75 2.70
C LYS A 443 -10.24 -27.65 2.16
N LEU A 444 -11.11 -28.08 3.06
CA LEU A 444 -12.31 -28.84 2.79
C LEU A 444 -13.45 -28.24 3.60
N ASP A 445 -14.55 -27.88 2.97
CA ASP A 445 -15.80 -27.50 3.62
C ASP A 445 -16.79 -28.65 3.54
N MET A 446 -17.31 -29.05 4.70
CA MET A 446 -18.15 -30.23 4.85
C MET A 446 -19.51 -29.86 5.45
N PRO A 447 -20.60 -29.85 4.68
CA PRO A 447 -21.93 -29.71 5.22
C PRO A 447 -22.40 -31.02 5.89
N PHE A 448 -22.97 -30.90 7.09
CA PHE A 448 -23.58 -32.05 7.78
C PHE A 448 -24.72 -31.65 8.71
N GLN A 449 -25.51 -32.61 9.20
CA GLN A 449 -26.63 -32.38 10.10
C GLN A 449 -26.34 -32.98 11.48
N ALA A 450 -26.33 -32.12 12.53
CA ALA A 450 -26.23 -32.57 13.93
C ALA A 450 -26.76 -31.48 14.87
N ALA A 451 -27.96 -31.64 15.39
CA ALA A 451 -28.63 -30.59 16.21
C ALA A 451 -28.72 -29.24 15.52
N GLY A 452 -28.93 -29.24 14.21
CA GLY A 452 -28.91 -28.10 13.31
C GLY A 452 -28.08 -28.40 12.05
N GLU A 453 -27.94 -27.40 11.18
CA GLU A 453 -27.10 -27.49 9.99
C GLU A 453 -25.69 -27.00 10.32
N HIS A 454 -24.67 -27.76 9.96
CA HIS A 454 -23.27 -27.40 10.14
C HIS A 454 -22.57 -27.31 8.79
N THR A 455 -21.64 -26.38 8.66
CA THR A 455 -20.62 -26.38 7.61
C THR A 455 -19.26 -26.28 8.29
N LEU A 456 -18.57 -27.42 8.36
CA LEU A 456 -17.26 -27.53 8.98
C LEU A 456 -16.18 -27.30 7.93
N VAL A 457 -15.36 -26.29 8.12
CA VAL A 457 -14.19 -25.97 7.29
C VAL A 457 -12.95 -26.44 8.04
N VAL A 458 -12.16 -27.31 7.42
CA VAL A 458 -10.84 -27.72 7.92
C VAL A 458 -9.79 -27.44 6.88
N GLY A 459 -8.60 -27.05 7.31
CA GLY A 459 -7.56 -26.77 6.35
C GLY A 459 -6.17 -26.68 6.94
N THR A 460 -5.21 -26.61 6.04
CA THR A 460 -3.78 -26.45 6.35
C THR A 460 -3.15 -25.47 5.37
N GLN A 461 -2.15 -24.76 5.87
CA GLN A 461 -1.31 -23.87 5.05
C GLN A 461 0.16 -24.14 5.37
N VAL A 462 0.99 -24.22 4.33
CA VAL A 462 2.45 -24.30 4.45
C VAL A 462 3.05 -23.16 3.65
N ILE A 463 3.81 -22.33 4.32
CA ILE A 463 4.58 -21.23 3.69
C ILE A 463 6.05 -21.55 3.84
N ARG A 464 6.80 -21.49 2.74
CA ARG A 464 8.26 -21.55 2.72
C ARG A 464 8.78 -20.42 1.86
N GLY A 465 9.59 -19.57 2.43
CA GLY A 465 10.11 -18.41 1.74
C GLY A 465 11.55 -18.12 2.08
N ASP A 466 12.16 -17.33 1.22
CA ASP A 466 13.52 -16.83 1.42
C ASP A 466 13.67 -15.38 0.95
N LEU A 467 14.60 -14.68 1.55
CA LEU A 467 15.01 -13.34 1.19
C LEU A 467 16.54 -13.30 1.13
N THR A 468 17.09 -12.96 -0.01
CA THR A 468 18.51 -12.65 -0.18
C THR A 468 18.66 -11.13 -0.31
N ASP A 469 19.46 -10.55 0.60
CA ASP A 469 19.69 -9.12 0.60
C ASP A 469 21.19 -8.83 0.69
N GLY A 470 21.71 -8.02 -0.23
CA GLY A 470 23.10 -7.58 -0.25
C GLY A 470 23.52 -6.79 0.99
N VAL A 471 22.58 -6.33 1.81
CA VAL A 471 22.87 -5.66 3.09
C VAL A 471 23.19 -6.66 4.20
N PHE A 472 22.57 -7.84 4.19
CA PHE A 472 22.80 -8.85 5.21
C PHE A 472 24.27 -9.31 5.19
N GLY A 473 24.92 -9.29 6.34
CA GLY A 473 26.31 -9.65 6.50
C GLY A 473 27.30 -8.52 6.25
N THR A 474 26.85 -7.30 5.90
CA THR A 474 27.78 -6.17 5.73
C THR A 474 28.51 -5.81 7.03
N GLU A 475 27.90 -6.06 8.17
CA GLU A 475 28.49 -5.90 9.51
C GLU A 475 29.60 -6.93 9.81
N LYS A 476 29.70 -7.98 9.01
CA LYS A 476 30.71 -9.06 9.11
C LYS A 476 31.62 -9.09 7.90
N GLY A 477 31.51 -8.09 7.00
CA GLY A 477 32.26 -8.06 5.75
C GLY A 477 31.86 -9.11 4.70
N THR A 478 30.74 -9.79 4.89
CA THR A 478 30.23 -10.87 4.00
C THR A 478 28.83 -10.54 3.50
N PRO A 479 28.65 -9.53 2.64
CA PRO A 479 27.35 -9.10 2.16
C PRO A 479 26.65 -10.16 1.30
N GLY A 480 25.30 -10.17 1.30
CA GLY A 480 24.49 -11.03 0.45
C GLY A 480 24.03 -12.33 1.12
N LEU A 481 23.90 -12.34 2.45
CA LEU A 481 23.35 -13.50 3.17
C LEU A 481 21.85 -13.66 2.90
N LYS A 482 21.40 -14.90 3.12
CA LYS A 482 20.01 -15.33 2.94
C LYS A 482 19.32 -15.53 4.28
N GLN A 483 18.07 -15.06 4.38
CA GLN A 483 17.18 -15.32 5.52
C GLN A 483 15.99 -16.17 5.03
N GLU A 484 15.66 -17.21 5.81
CA GLU A 484 14.55 -18.12 5.51
C GLU A 484 13.32 -17.79 6.36
N HIS A 485 12.15 -18.08 5.82
CA HIS A 485 10.85 -17.90 6.44
C HIS A 485 9.98 -19.15 6.20
N ASP A 486 9.76 -19.93 7.24
CA ASP A 486 8.96 -21.16 7.19
C ASP A 486 7.83 -21.07 8.23
N MET A 487 6.60 -21.40 7.81
CA MET A 487 5.42 -21.44 8.68
C MET A 487 4.51 -22.61 8.28
N TYR A 488 4.01 -23.31 9.28
CA TYR A 488 3.05 -24.42 9.15
C TYR A 488 1.79 -24.09 9.93
N SER A 489 0.64 -24.40 9.38
CA SER A 489 -0.62 -24.02 9.98
C SER A 489 -1.69 -25.07 9.82
N LEU A 490 -2.53 -25.22 10.85
CA LEU A 490 -3.76 -26.02 10.83
C LEU A 490 -4.92 -25.17 11.32
N PHE A 491 -6.08 -25.26 10.69
CA PHE A 491 -7.26 -24.53 11.13
C PHE A 491 -8.55 -25.35 10.98
N VAL A 492 -9.50 -24.97 11.82
CA VAL A 492 -10.86 -25.51 11.81
C VAL A 492 -11.84 -24.38 12.12
N GLU A 493 -12.94 -24.31 11.39
CA GLU A 493 -14.05 -23.40 11.66
C GLU A 493 -15.38 -24.12 11.41
N ASP A 494 -16.31 -24.04 12.35
CA ASP A 494 -17.66 -24.56 12.20
C ASP A 494 -18.68 -23.42 12.14
N ASN A 495 -19.48 -23.42 11.10
CA ASN A 495 -20.63 -22.55 10.93
C ASN A 495 -21.90 -23.35 11.25
N TRP A 496 -22.39 -23.21 12.47
CA TRP A 496 -23.53 -23.95 13.00
C TRP A 496 -24.81 -23.10 12.93
N LYS A 497 -25.71 -23.46 12.03
CA LYS A 497 -27.07 -22.91 11.97
C LYS A 497 -27.94 -23.60 13.01
N VAL A 498 -27.91 -23.03 14.22
CA VAL A 498 -28.62 -23.54 15.40
C VAL A 498 -30.14 -23.57 15.18
N SER A 499 -30.64 -22.58 14.48
CA SER A 499 -32.04 -22.41 14.10
C SER A 499 -32.14 -21.55 12.83
N THR A 500 -33.32 -21.48 12.24
CA THR A 500 -33.53 -20.66 11.02
C THR A 500 -32.98 -19.22 11.17
N PRO A 501 -33.17 -18.48 12.29
CA PRO A 501 -32.64 -17.13 12.40
C PRO A 501 -31.22 -17.04 12.97
N LEU A 502 -30.65 -18.11 13.57
CA LEU A 502 -29.39 -18.01 14.31
C LEU A 502 -28.32 -18.94 13.75
N THR A 503 -27.21 -18.35 13.30
CA THR A 503 -25.98 -19.04 12.96
C THR A 503 -24.88 -18.63 13.95
N LEU A 504 -24.15 -19.60 14.50
CA LEU A 504 -22.96 -19.41 15.32
C LEU A 504 -21.74 -19.91 14.56
N THR A 505 -20.66 -19.15 14.58
CA THR A 505 -19.39 -19.54 13.98
C THR A 505 -18.34 -19.62 15.07
N ALA A 506 -17.63 -20.75 15.15
CA ALA A 506 -16.50 -20.95 16.05
C ALA A 506 -15.31 -21.49 15.26
N GLY A 507 -14.17 -20.84 15.38
CA GLY A 507 -12.96 -21.21 14.65
C GLY A 507 -11.72 -21.13 15.52
N LEU A 508 -10.72 -21.93 15.15
CA LEU A 508 -9.40 -21.93 15.76
C LEU A 508 -8.35 -22.24 14.70
N ARG A 509 -7.29 -21.48 14.71
CA ARG A 509 -6.09 -21.75 13.91
C ARG A 509 -4.87 -21.82 14.81
N TYR A 510 -4.01 -22.79 14.52
CA TYR A 510 -2.66 -22.92 15.08
C TYR A 510 -1.64 -22.68 13.96
N ASP A 511 -0.70 -21.79 14.22
CA ASP A 511 0.44 -21.49 13.35
C ASP A 511 1.73 -21.79 14.11
N ASP A 512 2.71 -22.42 13.44
CA ASP A 512 4.06 -22.66 13.95
C ASP A 512 5.09 -22.07 12.99
N HIS A 513 5.85 -21.09 13.47
CA HIS A 513 6.84 -20.37 12.69
C HIS A 513 8.25 -20.67 13.18
N LYS A 514 9.17 -20.92 12.27
CA LYS A 514 10.56 -21.33 12.54
C LYS A 514 11.31 -20.41 13.52
N VAL A 515 11.01 -19.11 13.58
CA VAL A 515 11.76 -18.15 14.39
C VAL A 515 11.03 -17.76 15.67
N PHE A 516 9.76 -17.33 15.60
CA PHE A 516 9.03 -16.84 16.78
C PHE A 516 8.12 -17.90 17.44
N GLY A 517 8.09 -19.14 16.91
CA GLY A 517 7.33 -20.24 17.50
C GLY A 517 5.84 -20.23 17.16
N ASP A 518 5.01 -20.68 18.11
CA ASP A 518 3.60 -20.94 17.90
C ASP A 518 2.70 -19.75 18.19
N HIS A 519 1.56 -19.70 17.48
CA HIS A 519 0.49 -18.74 17.70
C HIS A 519 -0.89 -19.39 17.51
N LEU A 520 -1.86 -18.97 18.34
CA LEU A 520 -3.27 -19.39 18.25
C LEU A 520 -4.16 -18.22 17.87
N SER A 521 -5.03 -18.42 16.85
CA SER A 521 -5.99 -17.42 16.38
C SER A 521 -7.44 -17.93 16.55
N PRO A 522 -8.08 -17.75 17.71
CA PRO A 522 -9.48 -18.09 17.94
C PRO A 522 -10.44 -17.06 17.32
N ARG A 523 -11.66 -17.53 16.99
CA ARG A 523 -12.78 -16.71 16.52
C ARG A 523 -14.09 -17.26 17.04
N LEU A 524 -14.99 -16.36 17.47
CA LEU A 524 -16.35 -16.68 17.81
C LEU A 524 -17.29 -15.58 17.30
N TYR A 525 -18.29 -15.95 16.51
CA TYR A 525 -19.16 -15.00 15.85
C TYR A 525 -20.60 -15.49 15.82
N GLY A 526 -21.56 -14.59 15.86
CA GLY A 526 -22.98 -14.88 15.76
C GLY A 526 -23.64 -14.03 14.69
N VAL A 527 -24.55 -14.62 13.94
CA VAL A 527 -25.39 -13.95 12.94
C VAL A 527 -26.85 -14.29 13.27
N TYR A 528 -27.65 -13.27 13.46
CA TYR A 528 -29.08 -13.39 13.79
C TYR A 528 -29.95 -12.66 12.79
N ALA A 529 -30.73 -13.39 12.00
CA ALA A 529 -31.70 -12.84 11.06
C ALA A 529 -32.99 -12.43 11.80
N LEU A 530 -33.24 -11.13 11.93
CA LEU A 530 -34.45 -10.57 12.54
C LEU A 530 -35.48 -10.29 11.43
N GLY A 531 -36.11 -11.37 10.93
CA GLY A 531 -36.99 -11.32 9.76
C GLY A 531 -36.24 -11.25 8.44
N GLU A 532 -36.96 -10.88 7.37
CA GLU A 532 -36.40 -10.91 6.00
C GLU A 532 -35.48 -9.71 5.66
N GLN A 533 -35.57 -8.63 6.42
CA GLN A 533 -34.90 -7.37 6.09
C GLN A 533 -33.76 -6.98 7.03
N TRP A 534 -33.74 -7.53 8.24
CA TRP A 534 -32.76 -7.15 9.24
C TRP A 534 -31.87 -8.31 9.65
N THR A 535 -30.57 -8.06 9.73
CA THR A 535 -29.60 -9.01 10.26
C THR A 535 -28.73 -8.30 11.30
N ILE A 536 -28.54 -8.93 12.45
CA ILE A 536 -27.63 -8.50 13.50
C ILE A 536 -26.46 -9.46 13.51
N LYS A 537 -25.24 -8.95 13.53
CA LYS A 537 -24.02 -9.74 13.54
C LYS A 537 -23.12 -9.23 14.66
N GLY A 538 -22.34 -10.12 15.25
CA GLY A 538 -21.35 -9.70 16.22
C GLY A 538 -20.47 -10.83 16.69
N GLY A 539 -19.28 -10.50 17.18
CA GLY A 539 -18.35 -11.50 17.64
C GLY A 539 -17.01 -10.95 18.06
N VAL A 540 -16.13 -11.89 18.36
CA VAL A 540 -14.72 -11.64 18.67
C VAL A 540 -13.87 -12.43 17.69
N SER A 541 -12.89 -11.77 17.10
CA SER A 541 -11.92 -12.38 16.20
C SER A 541 -10.51 -11.91 16.56
N THR A 542 -9.54 -12.77 16.34
CA THR A 542 -8.13 -12.44 16.55
C THR A 542 -7.37 -12.44 15.24
N GLY A 543 -6.31 -11.67 15.22
CA GLY A 543 -5.39 -11.60 14.10
C GLY A 543 -3.96 -11.52 14.58
N PHE A 544 -3.04 -11.93 13.71
CA PHE A 544 -1.63 -11.72 13.95
C PHE A 544 -0.91 -11.36 12.66
N LYS A 545 0.25 -10.74 12.80
CA LYS A 545 1.16 -10.44 11.70
C LYS A 545 2.55 -10.91 12.06
N THR A 546 3.19 -11.60 11.13
CA THR A 546 4.58 -12.01 11.30
C THR A 546 5.50 -10.79 11.22
N PRO A 547 6.57 -10.73 12.02
CA PRO A 547 7.67 -9.83 11.74
C PRO A 547 8.17 -10.05 10.30
N LYS A 548 8.56 -8.98 9.61
CA LYS A 548 9.15 -9.12 8.28
C LYS A 548 10.42 -9.96 8.34
N THR A 549 10.66 -10.76 7.33
CA THR A 549 11.88 -11.57 7.22
C THR A 549 13.14 -10.73 7.40
N THR A 550 13.15 -9.51 6.88
CA THR A 550 14.22 -8.52 7.06
C THR A 550 14.43 -8.19 8.52
N ASP A 551 13.36 -7.94 9.30
CA ASP A 551 13.44 -7.49 10.69
C ASP A 551 13.97 -8.57 11.65
N LEU A 552 13.78 -9.84 11.29
CA LEU A 552 14.26 -10.99 12.03
C LEU A 552 15.75 -11.30 11.82
N TYR A 553 16.42 -10.60 10.89
CA TYR A 553 17.85 -10.81 10.66
C TYR A 553 18.68 -10.27 11.83
N ASP A 554 19.64 -11.09 12.34
CA ASP A 554 20.56 -10.69 13.40
C ASP A 554 21.78 -9.95 12.83
N GLY A 555 21.59 -8.65 12.53
CA GLY A 555 22.59 -7.80 11.93
C GLY A 555 22.03 -6.55 11.28
N VAL A 556 22.73 -6.02 10.28
CA VAL A 556 22.31 -4.83 9.53
C VAL A 556 21.25 -5.21 8.51
N ILE A 557 20.08 -4.59 8.61
CA ILE A 557 18.91 -4.82 7.73
C ILE A 557 18.69 -3.73 6.69
N GLY A 558 19.34 -2.61 6.83
CA GLY A 558 19.19 -1.50 5.91
C GLY A 558 20.02 -0.30 6.29
N PHE A 559 19.91 0.74 5.47
CA PHE A 559 20.58 2.02 5.71
C PHE A 559 19.65 3.19 5.43
N GLY A 560 19.56 4.09 6.39
CA GLY A 560 18.99 5.43 6.23
C GLY A 560 20.02 6.45 5.75
N GLY A 561 19.59 7.69 5.54
CA GLY A 561 20.46 8.79 5.14
C GLY A 561 21.28 8.53 3.87
N GLN A 562 20.72 7.76 2.93
CA GLN A 562 21.41 7.35 1.71
C GLN A 562 22.68 6.53 1.98
N GLY A 563 22.61 5.57 2.88
CA GLY A 563 23.72 4.65 3.20
C GLY A 563 24.63 5.07 4.36
N THR A 564 24.30 6.18 5.04
CA THR A 564 25.13 6.69 6.13
C THR A 564 24.74 6.16 7.51
N LEU A 565 23.47 5.73 7.70
CA LEU A 565 22.95 5.29 8.99
C LEU A 565 22.47 3.83 8.92
N PRO A 566 23.16 2.84 9.53
CA PRO A 566 22.70 1.46 9.54
C PRO A 566 21.46 1.29 10.44
N PHE A 567 20.55 0.40 10.01
CA PHE A 567 19.43 -0.10 10.82
C PHE A 567 19.67 -1.56 11.16
N PHE A 568 19.24 -1.97 12.35
CA PHE A 568 19.50 -3.30 12.88
C PHE A 568 18.19 -4.06 13.11
N GLY A 569 18.20 -5.33 12.72
CA GLY A 569 17.12 -6.25 12.97
C GLY A 569 17.14 -6.83 14.39
N ASN A 570 16.18 -7.69 14.66
CA ASN A 570 15.99 -8.30 15.97
C ASN A 570 15.37 -9.70 15.82
N PRO A 571 16.14 -10.77 16.01
CA PRO A 571 15.62 -12.14 15.95
C PRO A 571 14.66 -12.49 17.09
N ASP A 572 14.60 -11.68 18.17
CA ASP A 572 13.75 -11.91 19.33
C ASP A 572 12.36 -11.25 19.18
N LEU A 573 12.02 -10.72 17.98
CA LEU A 573 10.72 -10.13 17.73
C LEU A 573 9.62 -11.17 17.87
N LYS A 574 8.54 -10.74 18.53
CA LYS A 574 7.27 -11.46 18.59
C LYS A 574 6.36 -11.03 17.45
N PRO A 575 5.41 -11.87 17.03
CA PRO A 575 4.37 -11.45 16.11
C PRO A 575 3.52 -10.34 16.73
N GLU A 576 3.08 -9.41 15.89
CA GLU A 576 2.07 -8.43 16.28
C GLU A 576 0.73 -9.13 16.37
N THR A 577 -0.10 -8.81 17.36
CA THR A 577 -1.40 -9.46 17.58
C THR A 577 -2.52 -8.45 17.71
N SER A 578 -3.73 -8.86 17.34
CA SER A 578 -4.93 -8.06 17.57
C SER A 578 -6.10 -8.89 18.03
N THR A 579 -6.91 -8.30 18.91
CA THR A 579 -8.23 -8.82 19.30
C THR A 579 -9.28 -7.79 18.94
N SER A 580 -10.22 -8.16 18.08
CA SER A 580 -11.31 -7.32 17.62
C SER A 580 -12.63 -7.82 18.16
N THR A 581 -13.43 -6.91 18.71
CA THR A 581 -14.84 -7.14 19.03
C THR A 581 -15.68 -6.25 18.15
N GLU A 582 -16.70 -6.80 17.52
CA GLU A 582 -17.62 -6.00 16.69
C GLU A 582 -19.09 -6.38 16.88
N LEU A 583 -19.95 -5.39 16.61
CA LEU A 583 -21.39 -5.53 16.52
C LEU A 583 -21.89 -4.77 15.31
N ALA A 584 -22.63 -5.44 14.43
CA ALA A 584 -23.10 -4.87 13.18
C ALA A 584 -24.60 -5.13 12.99
N VAL A 585 -25.28 -4.18 12.36
CA VAL A 585 -26.67 -4.28 11.94
C VAL A 585 -26.73 -4.02 10.44
N TYR A 586 -27.40 -4.90 9.72
CA TYR A 586 -27.66 -4.80 8.29
C TYR A 586 -29.15 -4.71 8.05
N TRP A 587 -29.55 -3.81 7.16
CA TRP A 587 -30.91 -3.69 6.70
C TRP A 587 -30.95 -3.65 5.18
N GLN A 588 -31.88 -4.39 4.60
CA GLN A 588 -32.13 -4.36 3.16
C GLN A 588 -33.64 -4.26 2.88
N HIS A 589 -33.96 -3.54 1.83
CA HIS A 589 -35.31 -3.35 1.37
C HIS A 589 -35.49 -3.91 -0.05
N PRO A 590 -36.65 -4.55 -0.39
CA PRO A 590 -36.87 -5.14 -1.72
C PRO A 590 -36.71 -4.19 -2.91
N ARG A 591 -36.79 -2.86 -2.68
CA ARG A 591 -36.53 -1.84 -3.70
C ARG A 591 -35.07 -1.49 -3.91
N GLY A 592 -34.11 -2.25 -3.34
CA GLY A 592 -32.68 -2.03 -3.49
C GLY A 592 -32.06 -1.03 -2.51
N HIS A 593 -32.83 -0.48 -1.57
CA HIS A 593 -32.27 0.32 -0.48
C HIS A 593 -31.55 -0.62 0.49
N ASN A 594 -30.40 -0.21 0.98
CA ASN A 594 -29.72 -0.91 2.06
C ASN A 594 -28.99 0.06 2.98
N PHE A 595 -28.74 -0.43 4.19
CA PHE A 595 -28.00 0.27 5.21
C PHE A 595 -27.26 -0.74 6.08
N ASN A 596 -26.04 -0.41 6.47
CA ASN A 596 -25.33 -1.13 7.50
C ASN A 596 -24.70 -0.16 8.50
N ALA A 597 -24.58 -0.62 9.74
CA ALA A 597 -23.89 0.09 10.82
C ALA A 597 -23.06 -0.93 11.60
N THR A 598 -21.80 -0.64 11.84
CA THR A 598 -20.88 -1.49 12.60
C THR A 598 -20.20 -0.66 13.68
N LEU A 599 -20.16 -1.20 14.90
CA LEU A 599 -19.31 -0.72 15.99
C LEU A 599 -18.17 -1.71 16.16
N PHE A 600 -16.95 -1.22 16.34
CA PHE A 600 -15.79 -2.08 16.55
C PHE A 600 -14.86 -1.54 17.61
N HIS A 601 -14.15 -2.47 18.27
CA HIS A 601 -13.10 -2.20 19.23
C HIS A 601 -11.96 -3.20 19.00
N ASN A 602 -10.78 -2.71 18.64
CA ASN A 602 -9.58 -3.48 18.40
C ASN A 602 -8.53 -3.15 19.46
N ARG A 603 -7.99 -4.16 20.09
CA ARG A 603 -6.79 -4.09 20.92
C ARG A 603 -5.64 -4.72 20.13
N PHE A 604 -4.60 -3.94 19.92
CA PHE A 604 -3.42 -4.29 19.14
C PHE A 604 -2.21 -4.31 20.07
N GLU A 605 -1.50 -5.44 20.14
CA GLU A 605 -0.40 -5.68 21.07
C GLU A 605 0.88 -6.05 20.31
N ASP A 606 2.02 -5.85 20.95
CA ASP A 606 3.35 -6.16 20.42
C ASP A 606 3.67 -5.49 19.07
N LYS A 607 3.12 -4.28 18.80
CA LYS A 607 3.38 -3.54 17.56
C LYS A 607 4.89 -3.42 17.33
N ILE A 608 5.35 -3.76 16.13
CA ILE A 608 6.73 -3.65 15.71
C ILE A 608 7.02 -2.23 15.24
N ASP A 609 8.07 -1.63 15.80
CA ASP A 609 8.52 -0.28 15.45
C ASP A 609 10.04 -0.16 15.57
N SER A 610 10.60 0.94 15.04
CA SER A 610 12.02 1.20 15.04
C SER A 610 12.37 2.21 16.13
N GLN A 611 13.27 1.85 17.05
CA GLN A 611 13.73 2.72 18.12
C GLN A 611 15.23 3.00 18.05
N PRO A 612 15.68 4.21 18.44
CA PRO A 612 17.10 4.52 18.54
C PRO A 612 17.84 3.55 19.45
N CYS A 613 18.95 3.03 18.98
CA CYS A 613 19.87 2.18 19.76
C CYS A 613 21.29 2.70 19.70
N GLY A 614 22.09 2.37 20.71
CA GLY A 614 23.50 2.75 20.75
C GLY A 614 24.07 2.95 22.15
N ALA A 615 25.31 3.45 22.19
CA ALA A 615 25.97 3.73 23.46
C ALA A 615 25.28 4.88 24.20
N GLY A 616 25.02 4.69 25.49
CA GLY A 616 24.33 5.68 26.32
C GLY A 616 22.82 5.70 26.19
N LEU A 617 22.22 4.89 25.30
CA LEU A 617 20.78 4.69 25.16
C LEU A 617 20.32 3.46 25.93
N ALA A 618 19.03 3.43 26.29
CA ALA A 618 18.41 2.27 26.95
C ALA A 618 18.47 1.03 26.05
N LEU A 619 18.31 1.20 24.74
CA LEU A 619 18.40 0.13 23.76
C LEU A 619 19.80 0.05 23.16
N ARG A 620 20.38 -1.14 23.13
CA ARG A 620 21.67 -1.40 22.49
C ARG A 620 21.48 -2.01 21.11
N CYS A 621 22.34 -1.62 20.16
CA CYS A 621 22.43 -2.24 18.84
C CYS A 621 23.28 -3.52 18.94
N THR A 622 22.76 -4.56 19.56
CA THR A 622 23.53 -5.76 19.93
C THR A 622 24.07 -6.56 18.77
N SER A 623 23.42 -6.49 17.63
CA SER A 623 23.81 -7.23 16.41
C SER A 623 24.51 -6.35 15.38
N SER A 624 25.10 -5.23 15.81
CA SER A 624 25.71 -4.27 14.90
C SER A 624 27.07 -4.68 14.34
N GLY A 625 27.68 -5.76 14.90
CA GLY A 625 28.98 -6.20 14.46
C GLY A 625 30.00 -5.06 14.47
N GLU A 626 30.82 -5.00 13.41
CA GLU A 626 31.86 -3.98 13.26
C GLU A 626 31.33 -2.54 13.17
N TYR A 627 30.04 -2.33 12.80
CA TYR A 627 29.45 -0.98 12.76
C TYR A 627 29.31 -0.34 14.14
N ALA A 628 29.25 -1.13 15.22
CA ALA A 628 29.24 -0.60 16.58
C ALA A 628 30.52 0.20 16.90
N GLU A 629 31.65 -0.22 16.37
CA GLU A 629 32.95 0.42 16.58
C GLU A 629 33.02 1.80 15.92
N LEU A 630 32.23 2.01 14.86
CA LEU A 630 32.10 3.29 14.17
C LEU A 630 31.14 4.28 14.88
N GLY A 631 30.58 3.90 16.04
CA GLY A 631 29.84 4.80 16.93
C GLY A 631 28.59 5.39 16.31
N TYR A 632 27.75 4.63 15.64
CA TYR A 632 26.46 5.11 15.09
C TYR A 632 25.45 5.36 16.22
N SER A 633 25.56 6.49 16.88
CA SER A 633 24.71 6.88 18.03
C SER A 633 23.24 7.16 17.65
N SER A 634 22.98 7.41 16.38
CA SER A 634 21.64 7.59 15.83
C SER A 634 21.10 6.37 15.09
N SER A 635 21.71 5.21 15.25
CA SER A 635 21.24 3.95 14.67
C SER A 635 19.93 3.52 15.31
N ASN A 636 19.14 2.75 14.58
CA ASN A 636 17.87 2.24 15.03
C ASN A 636 17.86 0.70 15.03
N ARG A 637 17.10 0.14 15.95
CA ARG A 637 16.82 -1.30 16.03
C ARG A 637 15.31 -1.52 16.05
N THR A 638 14.86 -2.55 15.37
CA THR A 638 13.46 -2.97 15.38
C THR A 638 13.12 -3.65 16.71
N VAL A 639 12.01 -3.27 17.34
CA VAL A 639 11.55 -3.80 18.64
C VAL A 639 10.03 -3.89 18.65
N ASN A 640 9.49 -4.75 19.53
CA ASN A 640 8.07 -4.69 19.85
C ASN A 640 7.83 -3.54 20.82
N ILE A 641 6.85 -2.70 20.51
CA ILE A 641 6.28 -1.72 21.42
C ILE A 641 4.89 -2.19 21.80
N ASP A 642 4.44 -1.76 22.98
CA ASP A 642 3.28 -2.33 23.63
C ASP A 642 1.94 -2.16 22.90
N GLU A 643 0.95 -1.59 23.53
CA GLU A 643 -0.46 -1.68 23.19
C GLU A 643 -0.97 -0.44 22.45
N VAL A 644 -1.82 -0.67 21.46
CA VAL A 644 -2.65 0.37 20.79
C VAL A 644 -4.11 -0.05 20.84
N VAL A 645 -5.01 0.86 21.17
CA VAL A 645 -6.45 0.67 21.10
C VAL A 645 -6.99 1.46 19.92
N ILE A 646 -7.82 0.80 19.10
CA ILE A 646 -8.51 1.41 17.97
C ILE A 646 -10.00 1.07 18.09
N GLN A 647 -10.86 2.07 18.15
CA GLN A 647 -12.30 1.87 18.26
C GLN A 647 -13.04 2.80 17.32
N GLY A 648 -14.26 2.42 16.92
CA GLY A 648 -14.97 3.26 15.99
C GLY A 648 -16.34 2.77 15.59
N ALA A 649 -16.91 3.51 14.64
CA ALA A 649 -18.21 3.24 14.03
C ALA A 649 -18.13 3.40 12.52
N GLU A 650 -18.73 2.49 11.80
CA GLU A 650 -18.86 2.49 10.34
C GLU A 650 -20.36 2.55 10.00
N LEU A 651 -20.72 3.41 9.08
CA LEU A 651 -22.06 3.52 8.54
C LEU A 651 -21.95 3.50 7.01
N ALA A 652 -22.76 2.72 6.34
CA ALA A 652 -22.88 2.77 4.90
C ALA A 652 -24.31 2.54 4.45
N GLY A 653 -24.69 3.14 3.35
CA GLY A 653 -26.02 2.97 2.79
C GLY A 653 -26.11 3.32 1.32
N ARG A 654 -27.06 2.64 0.67
CA ARG A 654 -27.48 2.90 -0.70
C ARG A 654 -28.95 3.19 -0.70
N TRP A 655 -29.32 4.29 -1.32
CA TRP A 655 -30.69 4.73 -1.46
C TRP A 655 -31.04 4.93 -2.93
N GLN A 656 -31.95 4.13 -3.47
CA GLN A 656 -32.52 4.32 -4.79
C GLN A 656 -33.66 5.33 -4.70
N ILE A 657 -33.39 6.61 -5.01
CA ILE A 657 -34.37 7.70 -4.88
C ILE A 657 -35.49 7.55 -5.92
N SER A 658 -35.12 7.20 -7.14
CA SER A 658 -35.99 6.85 -8.26
C SER A 658 -35.23 5.96 -9.25
N ASP A 659 -35.82 5.53 -10.35
CA ASP A 659 -35.14 4.74 -11.37
C ASP A 659 -33.94 5.50 -11.96
N ALA A 660 -34.00 6.82 -12.01
CA ALA A 660 -32.94 7.66 -12.56
C ALA A 660 -31.92 8.16 -11.51
N PHE A 661 -32.25 8.16 -10.22
CA PHE A 661 -31.41 8.78 -9.21
C PHE A 661 -31.11 7.82 -8.07
N GLY A 662 -29.82 7.70 -7.76
CA GLY A 662 -29.30 6.96 -6.62
C GLY A 662 -28.39 7.81 -5.75
N LEU A 663 -28.33 7.48 -4.46
CA LEU A 663 -27.39 8.02 -3.49
C LEU A 663 -26.70 6.88 -2.76
N ARG A 664 -25.39 6.93 -2.67
CA ARG A 664 -24.60 6.08 -1.78
C ARG A 664 -23.80 6.98 -0.87
N ALA A 665 -23.72 6.61 0.37
CA ALA A 665 -22.90 7.32 1.33
C ALA A 665 -22.33 6.36 2.34
N ASN A 666 -21.12 6.66 2.80
CA ASN A 666 -20.53 6.01 3.96
C ASN A 666 -19.86 7.03 4.87
N TYR A 667 -19.75 6.64 6.12
CA TYR A 667 -19.07 7.40 7.15
C TYR A 667 -18.35 6.45 8.08
N THR A 668 -17.10 6.79 8.39
CA THR A 668 -16.27 6.07 9.34
C THR A 668 -15.77 7.03 10.41
N PHE A 669 -16.00 6.68 11.65
CA PHE A 669 -15.37 7.27 12.82
C PHE A 669 -14.35 6.29 13.37
N THR A 670 -13.08 6.72 13.49
CA THR A 670 -12.00 5.91 14.05
C THR A 670 -11.25 6.71 15.09
N ASP A 671 -11.22 6.22 16.32
CA ASP A 671 -10.45 6.77 17.41
C ASP A 671 -9.34 5.79 17.80
N SER A 672 -8.10 6.24 17.78
CA SER A 672 -6.93 5.40 18.09
C SER A 672 -6.09 6.06 19.17
N GLU A 673 -5.52 5.26 20.08
CA GLU A 673 -4.65 5.73 21.14
C GLU A 673 -3.52 4.73 21.39
N GLN A 674 -2.31 5.19 21.37
CA GLN A 674 -1.13 4.43 21.80
C GLN A 674 -1.09 4.39 23.32
N LYS A 675 -1.15 3.19 23.91
CA LYS A 675 -1.25 3.03 25.37
C LYS A 675 0.13 2.98 26.04
N SER A 676 1.21 2.90 25.25
CA SER A 676 2.58 2.80 25.73
C SER A 676 3.57 3.38 24.70
N GLY A 677 4.86 3.32 24.99
CA GLY A 677 5.92 3.85 24.16
C GLY A 677 6.09 5.36 24.25
N ALA A 678 6.90 5.92 23.34
CA ALA A 678 7.25 7.35 23.32
C ALA A 678 6.05 8.26 22.97
N GLU A 679 5.08 7.74 22.24
CA GLU A 679 3.88 8.45 21.80
C GLU A 679 2.64 8.04 22.59
N LYS A 680 2.80 7.60 23.85
CA LYS A 680 1.68 7.25 24.73
C LYS A 680 0.66 8.39 24.85
N GLY A 681 -0.63 8.05 24.67
CA GLY A 681 -1.74 9.00 24.69
C GLY A 681 -2.00 9.70 23.36
N LEU A 682 -1.15 9.47 22.34
CA LEU A 682 -1.32 10.04 21.01
C LEU A 682 -2.01 9.05 20.05
N PRO A 683 -2.67 9.54 18.99
CA PRO A 683 -3.29 8.69 17.98
C PRO A 683 -2.25 7.95 17.13
N LEU A 684 -2.69 6.95 16.38
CA LEU A 684 -1.89 6.38 15.30
C LEU A 684 -1.69 7.40 14.17
N GLY A 685 -0.50 7.39 13.59
CA GLY A 685 -0.15 8.25 12.47
C GLY A 685 -0.99 7.99 11.21
N ASN A 686 -1.29 9.05 10.46
CA ASN A 686 -1.99 9.04 9.18
C ASN A 686 -3.44 8.50 9.17
N SER A 687 -4.04 8.22 10.31
CA SER A 687 -5.44 7.81 10.43
C SER A 687 -6.35 9.02 10.61
N ALA A 688 -7.33 9.20 9.72
CA ALA A 688 -8.33 10.24 9.86
C ALA A 688 -9.39 9.80 10.88
N ARG A 689 -9.69 10.67 11.87
CA ARG A 689 -10.73 10.38 12.88
C ARG A 689 -12.12 10.31 12.26
N HIS A 690 -12.40 11.12 11.26
CA HIS A 690 -13.65 11.14 10.52
C HIS A 690 -13.38 11.05 9.04
N MET A 691 -14.00 10.07 8.39
CA MET A 691 -13.98 9.89 6.95
C MET A 691 -15.42 9.82 6.45
N ALA A 692 -15.73 10.48 5.35
CA ALA A 692 -17.02 10.39 4.70
C ALA A 692 -16.84 10.38 3.19
N ASN A 693 -17.61 9.55 2.50
CA ASN A 693 -17.76 9.57 1.07
C ASN A 693 -19.25 9.58 0.74
N ALA A 694 -19.64 10.31 -0.28
CA ALA A 694 -21.00 10.32 -0.81
C ALA A 694 -20.96 10.42 -2.33
N THR A 695 -21.70 9.56 -3.01
CA THR A 695 -21.84 9.59 -4.47
C THR A 695 -23.31 9.68 -4.85
N PHE A 696 -23.63 10.71 -5.59
CA PHE A 696 -24.92 10.89 -6.24
C PHE A 696 -24.83 10.41 -7.67
N ASP A 697 -25.65 9.42 -8.03
CA ASP A 697 -25.73 8.81 -9.34
C ASP A 697 -26.97 9.33 -10.08
N TRP A 698 -26.82 9.72 -11.35
CA TRP A 698 -27.90 10.11 -12.24
C TRP A 698 -27.83 9.36 -13.55
N GLN A 699 -28.79 8.46 -13.80
CA GLN A 699 -29.04 7.85 -15.10
C GLN A 699 -29.77 8.85 -15.98
N ALA A 700 -29.06 9.69 -16.71
CA ALA A 700 -29.63 10.76 -17.51
C ALA A 700 -30.36 10.25 -18.76
N SER A 701 -29.94 9.09 -19.30
CA SER A 701 -30.62 8.31 -20.34
C SER A 701 -30.16 6.85 -20.26
N ASP A 702 -30.72 5.96 -21.07
CA ASP A 702 -30.33 4.55 -21.15
C ASP A 702 -28.83 4.36 -21.45
N ARG A 703 -28.18 5.35 -22.04
CA ARG A 703 -26.78 5.32 -22.47
C ARG A 703 -25.86 6.26 -21.72
N LEU A 704 -26.40 7.19 -20.92
CA LEU A 704 -25.61 8.20 -20.23
C LEU A 704 -25.86 8.16 -18.73
N SER A 705 -24.82 7.85 -18.00
CA SER A 705 -24.76 7.93 -16.54
C SER A 705 -23.83 9.06 -16.12
N LEU A 706 -24.25 9.85 -15.14
CA LEU A 706 -23.47 10.91 -14.51
C LEU A 706 -23.34 10.62 -13.02
N PHE A 707 -22.23 11.00 -12.41
CA PHE A 707 -22.06 10.86 -10.97
C PHE A 707 -21.24 12.00 -10.40
N LEU A 708 -21.60 12.40 -9.18
CA LEU A 708 -20.89 13.39 -8.38
C LEU A 708 -20.47 12.71 -7.08
N THR A 709 -19.16 12.60 -6.87
CA THR A 709 -18.59 12.02 -5.64
C THR A 709 -17.99 13.13 -4.78
N ALA A 710 -18.30 13.11 -3.48
CA ALA A 710 -17.68 13.92 -2.46
C ALA A 710 -16.87 13.03 -1.52
N GLU A 711 -15.64 13.41 -1.24
CA GLU A 711 -14.75 12.79 -0.27
C GLU A 711 -14.39 13.81 0.81
N ALA A 712 -14.54 13.46 2.08
CA ALA A 712 -14.16 14.30 3.22
C ALA A 712 -13.32 13.52 4.22
N ARG A 713 -12.24 14.13 4.70
CA ARG A 713 -11.34 13.59 5.70
C ARG A 713 -11.05 14.65 6.76
N SER A 714 -11.11 14.28 8.04
CA SER A 714 -10.63 15.14 9.12
C SER A 714 -9.11 15.20 9.16
N ARG A 715 -8.58 16.12 9.95
CA ARG A 715 -7.13 16.21 10.20
C ARG A 715 -6.57 14.85 10.65
N ARG A 716 -5.30 14.58 10.28
CA ARG A 716 -4.59 13.34 10.60
C ARG A 716 -3.36 13.64 11.41
N TYR A 717 -3.15 12.89 12.48
CA TYR A 717 -1.93 12.96 13.27
C TYR A 717 -0.72 12.53 12.41
N ARG A 718 0.38 13.29 12.53
CA ARG A 718 1.60 13.08 11.76
C ARG A 718 2.80 12.67 12.61
N GLY A 719 2.81 13.04 13.88
CA GLY A 719 3.91 12.82 14.81
C GLY A 719 4.11 14.02 15.72
N VAL A 720 5.23 14.03 16.44
CA VAL A 720 5.67 15.13 17.30
C VAL A 720 6.90 15.80 16.69
N SER A 721 6.92 17.12 16.64
CA SER A 721 8.08 17.88 16.17
C SER A 721 9.27 17.67 17.12
N ALA A 722 10.38 17.16 16.59
CA ALA A 722 11.61 16.96 17.35
C ALA A 722 12.23 18.29 17.86
N VAL A 723 11.86 19.43 17.26
CA VAL A 723 12.38 20.76 17.62
C VAL A 723 11.47 21.47 18.61
N THR A 724 10.16 21.46 18.37
CA THR A 724 9.19 22.23 19.17
C THR A 724 8.47 21.40 20.22
N GLY A 725 8.53 20.06 20.15
CA GLY A 725 7.75 19.15 20.99
C GLY A 725 6.25 19.22 20.76
N LYS A 726 5.77 19.92 19.73
CA LYS A 726 4.35 20.04 19.41
C LYS A 726 3.87 18.90 18.52
N GLU A 727 2.62 18.49 18.71
CA GLU A 727 1.96 17.58 17.81
C GLU A 727 1.77 18.21 16.43
N LEU A 728 2.05 17.42 15.40
CA LEU A 728 1.91 17.78 14.00
C LEU A 728 0.71 17.06 13.39
N TYR A 729 -0.02 17.76 12.53
CA TYR A 729 -1.20 17.25 11.87
C TYR A 729 -1.22 17.66 10.41
N TYR A 730 -1.63 16.74 9.53
CA TYR A 730 -2.13 17.11 8.22
C TYR A 730 -3.53 17.73 8.34
N LYS A 731 -3.84 18.68 7.46
CA LYS A 731 -5.12 19.39 7.45
C LYS A 731 -6.27 18.49 6.99
N ASP A 732 -7.46 18.86 7.41
CA ASP A 732 -8.71 18.31 6.87
C ASP A 732 -8.96 18.79 5.44
N TYR A 733 -9.71 18.00 4.70
CA TYR A 733 -10.11 18.36 3.35
C TYR A 733 -11.47 17.79 2.96
N THR A 734 -12.08 18.46 1.97
CA THR A 734 -13.20 17.94 1.18
C THR A 734 -12.88 18.15 -0.28
N VAL A 735 -13.08 17.13 -1.10
CA VAL A 735 -12.84 17.18 -2.54
C VAL A 735 -14.03 16.60 -3.28
N LEU A 736 -14.36 17.17 -4.44
CA LEU A 736 -15.44 16.75 -5.32
C LEU A 736 -14.87 16.18 -6.62
N HIS A 737 -15.51 15.14 -7.13
CA HIS A 737 -15.21 14.54 -8.43
C HIS A 737 -16.51 14.44 -9.24
N LEU A 738 -16.46 14.82 -10.50
CA LEU A 738 -17.58 14.71 -11.44
C LEU A 738 -17.22 13.73 -12.54
N GLY A 739 -18.07 12.75 -12.80
CA GLY A 739 -17.81 11.80 -13.87
C GLY A 739 -19.02 11.49 -14.73
N ALA A 740 -18.76 10.91 -15.87
CA ALA A 740 -19.74 10.48 -16.86
C ALA A 740 -19.31 9.17 -17.51
N SER A 741 -20.28 8.31 -17.81
CA SER A 741 -20.11 7.11 -18.64
C SER A 741 -21.14 7.16 -19.77
N PHE A 742 -20.69 6.99 -21.01
CA PHE A 742 -21.52 7.00 -22.21
C PHE A 742 -21.35 5.71 -23.03
N GLU A 743 -22.39 4.90 -23.07
CA GLU A 743 -22.46 3.69 -23.89
C GLU A 743 -22.84 4.06 -25.33
N ALA A 744 -21.83 4.27 -26.17
CA ALA A 744 -22.05 4.63 -27.57
C ALA A 744 -22.71 3.49 -28.34
N THR A 745 -22.30 2.26 -28.05
CA THR A 745 -22.89 1.01 -28.56
C THR A 745 -22.83 -0.07 -27.47
N GLY A 746 -23.43 -1.24 -27.67
CA GLY A 746 -23.34 -2.37 -26.76
C GLY A 746 -21.92 -2.92 -26.55
N TRP A 747 -20.94 -2.49 -27.35
CA TRP A 747 -19.55 -2.93 -27.30
C TRP A 747 -18.54 -1.78 -27.09
N LEU A 748 -18.99 -0.50 -27.08
CA LEU A 748 -18.11 0.68 -26.96
C LEU A 748 -18.64 1.66 -25.91
N THR A 749 -17.85 1.91 -24.88
CA THR A 749 -18.13 2.85 -23.79
C THR A 749 -17.03 3.91 -23.72
N PHE A 750 -17.42 5.17 -23.59
CA PHE A 750 -16.53 6.29 -23.28
C PHE A 750 -16.79 6.75 -21.85
N ASN A 751 -15.71 6.97 -21.09
CA ASN A 751 -15.80 7.53 -19.76
C ASN A 751 -14.98 8.82 -19.66
N ALA A 752 -15.47 9.72 -18.83
CA ALA A 752 -14.77 10.96 -18.48
C ALA A 752 -14.94 11.22 -16.98
N ARG A 753 -13.88 11.72 -16.32
CA ARG A 753 -13.93 12.15 -14.94
C ARG A 753 -13.07 13.38 -14.72
N ILE A 754 -13.62 14.36 -14.02
CA ILE A 754 -12.89 15.52 -13.52
C ILE A 754 -12.60 15.25 -12.05
N ASN A 755 -11.34 14.99 -11.72
CA ASN A 755 -10.89 14.86 -10.35
C ASN A 755 -10.63 16.26 -9.78
N ASN A 756 -10.86 16.41 -8.47
CA ASN A 756 -10.69 17.69 -7.78
C ASN A 756 -11.42 18.84 -8.53
N LEU A 757 -12.74 18.66 -8.72
CA LEU A 757 -13.58 19.54 -9.54
C LEU A 757 -13.42 21.04 -9.21
N LEU A 758 -13.27 21.35 -7.91
CA LEU A 758 -13.16 22.72 -7.42
C LEU A 758 -11.71 23.23 -7.41
N ASP A 759 -10.76 22.46 -7.91
CA ASP A 759 -9.33 22.81 -7.98
C ASP A 759 -8.73 23.22 -6.65
N ARG A 760 -9.04 22.44 -5.60
CA ARG A 760 -8.46 22.64 -4.28
C ARG A 760 -6.95 22.41 -4.32
N ASP A 761 -6.20 23.37 -3.84
CA ASP A 761 -4.74 23.27 -3.75
C ASP A 761 -4.33 22.37 -2.58
N PHE A 762 -3.64 21.26 -2.89
CA PHE A 762 -3.05 20.32 -1.94
C PHE A 762 -1.53 20.47 -1.81
N THR A 763 -0.94 21.51 -2.39
CA THR A 763 0.50 21.77 -2.36
C THR A 763 0.88 22.83 -1.31
N THR A 764 0.02 23.09 -0.32
CA THR A 764 0.27 24.06 0.74
C THR A 764 1.12 23.47 1.87
N TYR A 765 1.82 24.32 2.59
CA TYR A 765 2.67 23.95 3.70
C TYR A 765 2.75 25.06 4.74
N GLN A 766 3.21 24.72 5.95
CA GLN A 766 3.54 25.64 7.01
C GLN A 766 5.05 25.66 7.23
N THR A 767 5.59 26.77 7.73
CA THR A 767 7.00 26.90 8.08
C THR A 767 7.14 27.35 9.51
N THR A 768 7.96 26.63 10.26
CA THR A 768 8.37 27.01 11.61
C THR A 768 9.79 27.54 11.55
N PHE A 769 10.00 28.76 12.07
CA PHE A 769 11.29 29.39 12.21
C PHE A 769 11.69 29.40 13.69
N THR A 770 12.87 28.90 14.01
CA THR A 770 13.43 28.86 15.37
C THR A 770 14.87 29.31 15.31
N ASP A 771 15.20 30.41 15.99
CA ASP A 771 16.58 30.85 16.14
C ASP A 771 17.24 30.03 17.25
N LEU A 772 17.96 28.94 16.86
CA LEU A 772 18.55 27.99 17.82
C LEU A 772 19.84 28.49 18.45
N ASN A 773 20.55 29.41 17.78
CA ASN A 773 21.82 29.96 18.26
C ASN A 773 21.69 31.43 18.77
N GLY A 774 20.52 32.08 18.65
CA GLY A 774 20.23 33.43 19.15
C GLY A 774 20.89 34.56 18.36
N ASN A 775 21.28 34.31 17.08
CA ASN A 775 21.97 35.30 16.26
C ASN A 775 21.05 36.11 15.33
N GLY A 776 19.73 35.81 15.32
CA GLY A 776 18.74 36.47 14.46
C GLY A 776 18.82 36.10 13.00
N ILE A 777 19.59 35.08 12.62
CA ILE A 777 19.71 34.52 11.28
C ILE A 777 19.08 33.16 11.29
N TYR A 778 18.14 32.87 10.34
CA TYR A 778 17.45 31.61 10.25
C TYR A 778 18.01 30.76 9.12
N GLY A 779 18.29 29.49 9.40
CA GLY A 779 18.77 28.51 8.43
C GLY A 779 20.30 28.38 8.32
N ASP A 780 21.06 29.07 9.14
CA ASP A 780 22.50 28.87 9.29
C ASP A 780 22.83 27.66 10.20
N VAL A 781 21.87 27.25 11.03
CA VAL A 781 21.91 26.02 11.81
C VAL A 781 20.83 25.05 11.33
N THR A 782 21.15 23.78 11.35
CA THR A 782 20.20 22.71 10.98
C THR A 782 18.96 22.75 11.88
N ASN A 783 17.77 22.59 11.29
CA ASN A 783 16.46 22.62 11.95
C ASN A 783 15.95 24.00 12.41
N GLU A 784 16.58 25.08 12.07
CA GLU A 784 16.05 26.43 12.31
C GLU A 784 14.85 26.77 11.41
N VAL A 785 14.83 26.17 10.21
CA VAL A 785 13.72 26.31 9.26
C VAL A 785 13.14 24.93 8.98
N LEU A 786 11.92 24.70 9.44
CA LEU A 786 11.18 23.47 9.23
C LEU A 786 9.99 23.72 8.31
N PHE A 787 9.91 22.93 7.26
CA PHE A 787 8.80 22.95 6.32
C PHE A 787 7.88 21.75 6.60
N GLU A 788 6.61 22.02 6.86
CA GLU A 788 5.61 21.03 7.22
C GLU A 788 4.46 21.04 6.21
N ASP A 789 4.33 19.98 5.43
CA ASP A 789 3.25 19.86 4.45
C ASP A 789 1.90 19.83 5.15
N ASP A 790 0.94 20.58 4.62
CA ASP A 790 -0.44 20.57 5.06
C ASP A 790 -1.15 19.26 4.67
N TYR A 791 -0.71 18.60 3.59
CA TYR A 791 -1.29 17.36 3.07
C TYR A 791 -0.19 16.34 2.74
N ASN A 792 -0.53 15.07 2.83
CA ASN A 792 0.40 13.96 2.57
C ASN A 792 0.24 13.43 1.14
N ASN A 793 0.89 14.05 0.17
CA ASN A 793 0.89 13.63 -1.25
C ASN A 793 -0.49 13.37 -1.87
N LYS A 794 -1.52 14.09 -1.41
CA LYS A 794 -2.85 14.04 -2.04
C LYS A 794 -2.77 14.52 -3.49
N ASP A 795 -3.74 14.13 -4.31
CA ASP A 795 -3.93 14.65 -5.67
C ASP A 795 -3.85 16.17 -5.68
N LYS A 796 -3.02 16.71 -6.55
CA LYS A 796 -2.41 18.02 -6.36
C LYS A 796 -3.21 19.15 -6.97
N ALA A 797 -3.71 18.88 -8.17
CA ALA A 797 -4.46 19.83 -8.96
C ALA A 797 -5.69 19.15 -9.53
N ARG A 798 -6.53 19.91 -10.20
CA ARG A 798 -7.61 19.33 -10.98
C ARG A 798 -7.03 18.56 -12.16
N SER A 799 -7.53 17.33 -12.38
CA SER A 799 -7.17 16.54 -13.54
C SER A 799 -8.40 16.04 -14.30
N VAL A 800 -8.22 15.71 -15.55
CA VAL A 800 -9.25 15.13 -16.43
C VAL A 800 -8.78 13.75 -16.85
N TRP A 801 -9.52 12.75 -16.42
CA TRP A 801 -9.34 11.37 -16.86
C TRP A 801 -10.35 11.02 -17.93
N LEU A 802 -9.89 10.40 -19.01
CA LEU A 802 -10.68 9.95 -20.15
C LEU A 802 -10.36 8.48 -20.42
N SER A 803 -11.38 7.67 -20.72
CA SER A 803 -11.15 6.31 -21.19
C SER A 803 -12.11 5.91 -22.31
N MET A 804 -11.65 4.98 -23.12
CA MET A 804 -12.42 4.26 -24.13
C MET A 804 -12.30 2.77 -23.85
N ASN A 805 -13.43 2.10 -23.69
CA ASN A 805 -13.52 0.69 -23.39
C ASN A 805 -14.26 -0.03 -24.49
N LEU A 806 -13.63 -1.05 -25.04
CA LEU A 806 -14.22 -2.00 -25.99
C LEU A 806 -14.54 -3.30 -25.26
N ARG A 807 -15.74 -3.89 -25.46
CA ARG A 807 -16.18 -5.15 -24.88
C ARG A 807 -16.85 -6.02 -25.94
N PHE A 808 -16.62 -7.32 -25.93
CA PHE A 808 -17.25 -8.28 -26.83
C PHE A 808 -17.56 -9.58 -26.14
#